data_a8384e0593ab0620b9a72221d7b1828a
#
_entry.id   a8384e0593ab0620b9a72221d7b1828a
#
_cell.length_a   1.000
_cell.length_b   1.000
_cell.length_c   1.000
_cell.angle_alpha   90.00
_cell.angle_beta   90.00
_cell.angle_gamma   90.00
#
_symmetry.space_group_name_H-M   'P 1'
#
loop_
_entity.id
_entity.type
_entity.pdbx_description
1 polymer ?
#
loop_
_entity_poly.entity_id
_entity_poly.type
_entity_poly.pdbx_seq_one_letter_code
_entity_poly.pdbx_strand_id
1 'polypeptide(L)'
;MIRYRLWVWVLCLVFPTWVWAENETRTCTSFTQQGRQVTFHLADSAALQLQLCSSSVVKIWFSPDGQLQRRNASFAVINEELEEVGTIHVDEQAACYEIFTPKLRIRVNKSPMSLQIFDKYQKLLFSDYADKGHVSEGTKKVEYKVLRRDEHFFGLGEKAGKMDRRGESYKMWNSDKPCYSVVEDPLYKSIPFFMSNYRYGIFLDNTYKTEFKFGTESRDYFEAPNGEMVYYFIFGKDYKEIISQYVGLTGKPIMPPKWALGFAQCRGLLTSEKLSREIAEGYRKRGIPCDIIYQDIGWTEYLQDFEWRKGNYENPKKMLSDLKEMGFKVVVSQDPVIAQANKKQWEEADRLGYFVKDNTNGKSYDMPWPWGGNCGVVDFTLPAVADWWGTYQQKPIDDGISGFWTDMGEPAWSNEEQTERLVMKHHLGMHDEIHNVYGLTWDKVVKEQFEKRNPDRRVFQMTRAAYAGLQRYTFGWTGDSGNGDDVLQGWGQLANQIPVMLSAGLGLIPFSSCDITGYCGDIEDYPAMAELYTRWIQFGAFNPLSRIHHEGDNPVEPWLFGPEAEKNAKAAIELKYRLLPYIYTYAREAYDTGLPIMRPLFLEYPMDMETFSTDAQFLFGRELLVAPVVKKGARTKNVYLPEGTWIDYNNKQTVYTGEQWTTVDAPLSSIPMFVKQGSIIPTMPVMNYTHEKPVYPLTFEVFPAQEGAQAAFTLYEDEGEDLGYQRDEFVKTPIICSTLANGYELTVSAREGKGYTVPGPRNLLFRIYSAKAPKEITVKGKKIKKTKPERLEEDLENDTETVAWSWDKETGVCSVRIPDKGIDEKLMITFK
;
A
#
# COMPACT_ATOMS: atom_id res chain seq x y z
N MET A 1 11.41 -38.00 80.53
CA MET A 1 10.08 -38.43 80.10
C MET A 1 9.29 -37.20 79.68
N ILE A 2 9.29 -36.84 78.40
CA ILE A 2 8.50 -35.74 77.85
C ILE A 2 7.55 -36.35 76.84
N ARG A 3 6.27 -36.19 77.07
CA ARG A 3 5.17 -36.71 76.19
C ARG A 3 4.93 -35.64 75.12
N TYR A 4 5.19 -35.91 73.80
CA TYR A 4 4.70 -35.17 72.65
C TYR A 4 3.27 -35.52 72.34
N ARG A 5 2.33 -34.55 72.33
CA ARG A 5 0.99 -34.66 71.75
C ARG A 5 1.05 -34.32 70.28
N LEU A 6 0.73 -35.26 69.41
CA LEU A 6 0.55 -35.06 67.95
C LEU A 6 -0.84 -34.39 67.76
N TRP A 7 -0.82 -33.22 67.16
CA TRP A 7 -2.03 -32.62 66.61
C TRP A 7 -2.08 -32.98 65.13
N VAL A 8 -3.08 -33.77 64.70
CA VAL A 8 -3.41 -34.06 63.31
C VAL A 8 -4.27 -32.91 62.77
N TRP A 9 -3.75 -32.12 61.94
CA TRP A 9 -4.50 -31.14 61.13
C TRP A 9 -5.06 -31.90 59.91
N VAL A 10 -6.38 -32.01 59.78
CA VAL A 10 -7.08 -32.44 58.57
C VAL A 10 -7.17 -31.22 57.67
N LEU A 11 -6.30 -31.17 56.66
CA LEU A 11 -6.40 -30.17 55.59
C LEU A 11 -7.50 -30.63 54.63
N CYS A 12 -8.68 -30.03 54.68
CA CYS A 12 -9.68 -30.13 53.61
C CYS A 12 -9.17 -29.38 52.40
N LEU A 13 -8.54 -30.11 51.46
CA LEU A 13 -8.25 -29.59 50.11
C LEU A 13 -9.59 -29.42 49.38
N VAL A 14 -10.13 -28.20 49.39
CA VAL A 14 -11.17 -27.79 48.46
C VAL A 14 -10.46 -27.59 47.12
N PHE A 15 -10.50 -28.60 46.26
CA PHE A 15 -10.17 -28.42 44.85
C PHE A 15 -11.27 -27.54 44.25
N PRO A 16 -10.90 -26.37 43.65
CA PRO A 16 -11.87 -25.70 42.83
C PRO A 16 -12.16 -26.61 41.64
N THR A 17 -13.36 -27.17 41.60
CA THR A 17 -13.88 -27.80 40.39
C THR A 17 -13.95 -26.67 39.34
N TRP A 18 -12.98 -26.64 38.48
CA TRP A 18 -13.11 -25.91 37.22
C TRP A 18 -14.27 -26.60 36.49
N VAL A 19 -15.44 -26.03 36.59
CA VAL A 19 -16.54 -26.36 35.70
C VAL A 19 -16.10 -25.80 34.34
N TRP A 20 -15.55 -26.66 33.51
CA TRP A 20 -15.49 -26.40 32.10
C TRP A 20 -16.95 -26.24 31.69
N ALA A 21 -17.37 -25.02 31.37
CA ALA A 21 -18.64 -24.82 30.70
C ALA A 21 -18.57 -25.66 29.41
N GLU A 22 -19.25 -26.82 29.41
CA GLU A 22 -19.53 -27.50 28.14
C GLU A 22 -20.25 -26.48 27.29
N ASN A 23 -19.57 -25.97 26.21
CA ASN A 23 -20.23 -25.16 25.22
C ASN A 23 -21.35 -26.02 24.65
N GLU A 24 -22.60 -25.75 25.06
CA GLU A 24 -23.76 -26.37 24.47
C GLU A 24 -23.72 -26.14 22.97
N THR A 25 -23.75 -27.21 22.21
CA THR A 25 -23.79 -27.21 20.74
C THR A 25 -25.01 -26.39 20.31
N ARG A 26 -24.78 -25.24 19.70
CA ARG A 26 -25.88 -24.40 19.23
C ARG A 26 -26.69 -25.08 18.15
N THR A 27 -28.00 -24.90 18.22
CA THR A 27 -28.95 -25.46 17.24
C THR A 27 -29.73 -24.32 16.57
N CYS A 28 -29.72 -24.29 15.24
CA CYS A 28 -30.56 -23.37 14.46
C CYS A 28 -32.00 -23.91 14.38
N THR A 29 -32.97 -23.12 14.82
CA THR A 29 -34.37 -23.53 14.93
C THR A 29 -35.28 -23.04 13.82
N SER A 30 -34.96 -21.86 13.23
CA SER A 30 -35.76 -21.22 12.19
C SER A 30 -34.96 -20.16 11.47
N PHE A 31 -35.52 -19.60 10.43
CA PHE A 31 -34.96 -18.39 9.77
C PHE A 31 -36.05 -17.36 9.45
N THR A 32 -35.65 -16.12 9.29
CA THR A 32 -36.43 -15.04 8.70
C THR A 32 -35.68 -14.41 7.56
N GLN A 33 -36.39 -13.92 6.54
CA GLN A 33 -35.79 -13.29 5.38
C GLN A 33 -36.40 -11.93 5.12
N GLN A 34 -35.52 -10.94 4.86
CA GLN A 34 -35.91 -9.60 4.43
C GLN A 34 -34.99 -9.14 3.28
N GLY A 35 -35.50 -9.15 2.07
CA GLY A 35 -34.73 -8.79 0.87
C GLY A 35 -33.46 -9.63 0.72
N ARG A 36 -32.30 -8.98 0.83
CA ARG A 36 -30.95 -9.61 0.71
C ARG A 36 -30.44 -10.24 2.02
N GLN A 37 -31.17 -10.10 3.11
CA GLN A 37 -30.78 -10.57 4.45
C GLN A 37 -31.57 -11.83 4.82
N VAL A 38 -30.87 -12.83 5.34
CA VAL A 38 -31.41 -14.05 5.93
C VAL A 38 -30.87 -14.15 7.34
N THR A 39 -31.76 -14.14 8.35
CA THR A 39 -31.41 -14.27 9.77
C THR A 39 -31.81 -15.62 10.28
N PHE A 40 -30.87 -16.42 10.72
CA PHE A 40 -31.06 -17.73 11.36
C PHE A 40 -31.15 -17.53 12.87
N HIS A 41 -32.22 -18.05 13.47
CA HIS A 41 -32.47 -17.98 14.90
C HIS A 41 -32.01 -19.27 15.61
N LEU A 42 -31.24 -19.10 16.67
CA LEU A 42 -30.71 -20.22 17.45
C LEU A 42 -31.52 -20.47 18.73
N ALA A 43 -31.44 -21.68 19.25
CA ALA A 43 -32.20 -22.10 20.42
C ALA A 43 -31.84 -21.32 21.71
N ASP A 44 -30.61 -20.82 21.81
CA ASP A 44 -30.08 -20.01 22.93
C ASP A 44 -30.32 -18.48 22.74
N SER A 45 -31.27 -18.10 21.91
CA SER A 45 -31.57 -16.71 21.54
C SER A 45 -30.49 -15.99 20.68
N ALA A 46 -29.36 -16.62 20.36
CA ALA A 46 -28.39 -16.08 19.44
C ALA A 46 -28.93 -16.03 18.01
N ALA A 47 -28.29 -15.26 17.15
CA ALA A 47 -28.65 -15.14 15.74
C ALA A 47 -27.39 -15.14 14.84
N LEU A 48 -27.50 -15.77 13.67
CA LEU A 48 -26.57 -15.64 12.57
C LEU A 48 -27.27 -14.96 11.41
N GLN A 49 -26.83 -13.77 11.00
CA GLN A 49 -27.37 -13.08 9.84
C GLN A 49 -26.39 -13.17 8.67
N LEU A 50 -26.91 -13.53 7.52
CA LEU A 50 -26.21 -13.47 6.23
C LEU A 50 -26.85 -12.39 5.37
N GLN A 51 -26.05 -11.47 4.82
CA GLN A 51 -26.47 -10.50 3.83
C GLN A 51 -25.67 -10.69 2.55
N LEU A 52 -26.35 -10.92 1.44
CA LEU A 52 -25.70 -11.05 0.15
C LEU A 52 -25.41 -9.64 -0.43
N CYS A 53 -24.14 -9.22 -0.37
CA CYS A 53 -23.69 -7.96 -0.97
C CYS A 53 -23.56 -8.07 -2.50
N SER A 54 -23.25 -9.30 -2.98
CA SER A 54 -23.19 -9.67 -4.38
C SER A 54 -23.35 -11.20 -4.54
N SER A 55 -23.27 -11.72 -5.76
CA SER A 55 -23.21 -13.17 -6.02
C SER A 55 -21.98 -13.86 -5.41
N SER A 56 -20.97 -13.11 -4.97
CA SER A 56 -19.69 -13.61 -4.46
C SER A 56 -19.23 -12.98 -3.15
N VAL A 57 -19.97 -12.01 -2.59
CA VAL A 57 -19.65 -11.34 -1.33
C VAL A 57 -20.80 -11.49 -0.35
N VAL A 58 -20.49 -12.03 0.82
CA VAL A 58 -21.45 -12.31 1.88
C VAL A 58 -20.98 -11.63 3.16
N LYS A 59 -21.79 -10.74 3.72
CA LYS A 59 -21.64 -10.24 5.09
C LYS A 59 -22.20 -11.27 6.04
N ILE A 60 -21.43 -11.60 7.06
CA ILE A 60 -21.76 -12.57 8.10
C ILE A 60 -21.72 -11.83 9.42
N TRP A 61 -22.82 -11.90 10.16
CA TRP A 61 -22.96 -11.26 11.45
C TRP A 61 -23.46 -12.26 12.49
N PHE A 62 -22.59 -12.63 13.42
CA PHE A 62 -22.96 -13.46 14.55
C PHE A 62 -23.27 -12.58 15.77
N SER A 63 -24.47 -12.72 16.34
CA SER A 63 -24.92 -12.03 17.55
C SER A 63 -25.27 -13.06 18.63
N PRO A 64 -24.52 -13.12 19.75
CA PRO A 64 -24.79 -14.10 20.81
C PRO A 64 -26.08 -13.84 21.61
N ASP A 65 -26.63 -12.63 21.54
CA ASP A 65 -27.88 -12.22 22.20
C ASP A 65 -29.04 -11.95 21.23
N GLY A 66 -28.79 -12.19 19.94
CA GLY A 66 -29.77 -11.96 18.87
C GLY A 66 -29.98 -10.50 18.48
N GLN A 67 -29.26 -9.55 19.11
CA GLN A 67 -29.34 -8.14 18.77
C GLN A 67 -28.47 -7.83 17.55
N LEU A 68 -29.10 -7.44 16.46
CA LEU A 68 -28.42 -7.15 15.17
C LEU A 68 -28.47 -5.62 14.90
N GLN A 69 -27.96 -4.85 15.86
CA GLN A 69 -27.86 -3.38 15.75
C GLN A 69 -26.45 -2.92 16.05
N ARG A 70 -25.84 -2.21 15.13
CA ARG A 70 -24.56 -1.55 15.31
C ARG A 70 -24.68 -0.25 16.09
N ARG A 71 -23.69 0.01 16.94
CA ARG A 71 -23.57 1.31 17.62
C ARG A 71 -23.13 2.40 16.65
N ASN A 72 -22.07 2.12 15.87
CA ASN A 72 -21.52 3.02 14.87
C ASN A 72 -21.63 2.40 13.48
N ALA A 73 -21.73 3.24 12.44
CA ALA A 73 -21.52 2.80 11.07
C ALA A 73 -20.08 2.28 10.89
N SER A 74 -19.88 1.40 9.92
CA SER A 74 -18.53 0.95 9.58
C SER A 74 -17.64 2.13 9.19
N PHE A 75 -16.42 2.16 9.71
CA PHE A 75 -15.40 3.13 9.30
C PHE A 75 -14.76 2.74 7.96
N ALA A 76 -14.77 1.46 7.62
CA ALA A 76 -14.15 0.91 6.42
C ALA A 76 -15.15 0.73 5.28
N VAL A 77 -16.27 0.06 5.53
CA VAL A 77 -17.24 -0.31 4.50
C VAL A 77 -18.15 0.86 4.17
N ILE A 78 -18.24 1.20 2.90
CA ILE A 78 -19.06 2.31 2.39
C ILE A 78 -20.18 1.85 1.45
N ASN A 79 -20.11 0.60 0.98
CA ASN A 79 -21.10 0.04 0.07
C ASN A 79 -21.27 -1.46 0.32
N GLU A 80 -22.46 -1.88 0.69
CA GLU A 80 -22.85 -3.28 0.88
C GLU A 80 -23.75 -3.81 -0.26
N GLU A 81 -24.00 -3.01 -1.28
CA GLU A 81 -24.79 -3.37 -2.45
C GLU A 81 -23.91 -3.30 -3.71
N LEU A 82 -23.04 -4.31 -3.88
CA LEU A 82 -22.03 -4.31 -4.95
C LEU A 82 -22.61 -4.63 -6.32
N GLU A 83 -23.67 -5.45 -6.35
CA GLU A 83 -24.42 -5.77 -7.56
C GLU A 83 -25.88 -6.09 -7.23
N GLU A 84 -26.76 -6.08 -8.21
CA GLU A 84 -28.11 -6.58 -8.01
C GLU A 84 -28.07 -8.09 -7.78
N VAL A 85 -28.59 -8.52 -6.63
CA VAL A 85 -28.83 -9.92 -6.31
C VAL A 85 -30.31 -10.20 -6.56
N GLY A 86 -30.60 -11.11 -7.47
CA GLY A 86 -31.99 -11.51 -7.72
C GLY A 86 -32.68 -12.04 -6.46
N THR A 87 -33.89 -12.55 -6.60
CA THR A 87 -34.64 -13.13 -5.46
C THR A 87 -33.84 -14.23 -4.81
N ILE A 88 -33.50 -14.06 -3.53
CA ILE A 88 -32.84 -15.07 -2.71
C ILE A 88 -33.85 -16.12 -2.34
N HIS A 89 -33.50 -17.38 -2.55
CA HIS A 89 -34.26 -18.53 -2.13
C HIS A 89 -33.50 -19.31 -1.08
N VAL A 90 -34.14 -19.55 0.08
CA VAL A 90 -33.60 -20.43 1.14
C VAL A 90 -34.27 -21.77 1.01
N ASP A 91 -33.49 -22.79 0.64
CA ASP A 91 -33.94 -24.18 0.56
C ASP A 91 -33.80 -24.85 1.93
N GLU A 92 -34.90 -25.18 2.55
CA GLU A 92 -34.92 -25.82 3.86
C GLU A 92 -34.89 -27.36 3.72
N GLN A 93 -33.85 -27.98 4.25
CA GLN A 93 -33.66 -29.41 4.31
C GLN A 93 -33.77 -29.93 5.76
N ALA A 94 -33.82 -31.25 5.94
CA ALA A 94 -33.91 -31.84 7.27
C ALA A 94 -32.77 -31.44 8.20
N ALA A 95 -31.54 -31.39 7.69
CA ALA A 95 -30.31 -31.13 8.47
C ALA A 95 -29.71 -29.73 8.28
N CYS A 96 -30.12 -28.98 7.28
CA CYS A 96 -29.50 -27.69 6.95
C CYS A 96 -30.45 -26.78 6.19
N TYR A 97 -30.05 -25.52 6.09
CA TYR A 97 -30.57 -24.51 5.13
C TYR A 97 -29.52 -24.30 4.05
N GLU A 98 -29.96 -24.10 2.80
CA GLU A 98 -29.08 -23.78 1.68
C GLU A 98 -29.50 -22.51 0.96
N ILE A 99 -28.53 -21.66 0.61
CA ILE A 99 -28.71 -20.47 -0.21
C ILE A 99 -27.80 -20.61 -1.44
N PHE A 100 -28.36 -20.37 -2.61
CA PHE A 100 -27.63 -20.43 -3.88
C PHE A 100 -27.51 -19.06 -4.50
N THR A 101 -26.30 -18.73 -4.98
CA THR A 101 -26.02 -17.61 -5.86
C THR A 101 -25.43 -18.14 -7.17
N PRO A 102 -25.27 -17.31 -8.23
CA PRO A 102 -24.57 -17.74 -9.44
C PRO A 102 -23.13 -18.22 -9.22
N LYS A 103 -22.47 -17.81 -8.11
CA LYS A 103 -21.07 -18.15 -7.81
C LYS A 103 -20.88 -19.03 -6.59
N LEU A 104 -21.81 -19.00 -5.61
CA LEU A 104 -21.66 -19.64 -4.31
C LEU A 104 -22.86 -20.53 -3.98
N ARG A 105 -22.60 -21.58 -3.18
CA ARG A 105 -23.58 -22.31 -2.38
C ARG A 105 -23.21 -22.13 -0.91
N ILE A 106 -24.13 -21.60 -0.13
CA ILE A 106 -23.98 -21.33 1.29
C ILE A 106 -24.87 -22.29 2.06
N ARG A 107 -24.28 -23.05 2.99
CA ARG A 107 -24.99 -24.01 3.83
C ARG A 107 -24.89 -23.59 5.29
N VAL A 108 -26.02 -23.56 5.97
CA VAL A 108 -26.12 -23.42 7.44
C VAL A 108 -26.66 -24.72 7.99
N ASN A 109 -25.81 -25.52 8.62
CA ASN A 109 -26.22 -26.76 9.32
C ASN A 109 -27.07 -26.40 10.53
N LYS A 110 -28.10 -27.26 10.85
CA LYS A 110 -29.02 -26.97 11.93
C LYS A 110 -28.45 -27.36 13.28
N SER A 111 -27.81 -28.54 13.40
CA SER A 111 -27.28 -29.04 14.70
C SER A 111 -26.10 -29.99 14.47
N PRO A 112 -24.89 -29.72 14.97
CA PRO A 112 -24.48 -28.40 15.47
C PRO A 112 -24.59 -27.32 14.40
N MET A 113 -24.99 -26.11 14.81
CA MET A 113 -25.03 -24.97 13.89
C MET A 113 -23.64 -24.66 13.41
N SER A 114 -23.46 -24.63 12.07
CA SER A 114 -22.18 -24.28 11.43
C SER A 114 -22.42 -23.78 10.01
N LEU A 115 -21.56 -22.84 9.61
CA LEU A 115 -21.57 -22.24 8.26
C LEU A 115 -20.55 -22.92 7.37
N GLN A 116 -20.97 -23.27 6.15
CA GLN A 116 -20.09 -23.75 5.09
C GLN A 116 -20.37 -23.00 3.80
N ILE A 117 -19.32 -22.61 3.08
CA ILE A 117 -19.42 -21.91 1.81
C ILE A 117 -18.65 -22.70 0.72
N PHE A 118 -19.33 -22.98 -0.36
CA PHE A 118 -18.82 -23.72 -1.52
C PHE A 118 -18.87 -22.83 -2.75
N ASP A 119 -18.00 -23.11 -3.72
CA ASP A 119 -18.14 -22.54 -5.06
C ASP A 119 -19.27 -23.24 -5.83
N LYS A 120 -19.62 -22.70 -6.99
CA LYS A 120 -20.65 -23.29 -7.90
C LYS A 120 -20.33 -24.72 -8.35
N TYR A 121 -19.08 -25.17 -8.24
CA TYR A 121 -18.62 -26.52 -8.58
C TYR A 121 -18.61 -27.48 -7.39
N GLN A 122 -19.19 -27.07 -6.24
CA GLN A 122 -19.27 -27.82 -4.98
C GLN A 122 -17.93 -27.99 -4.26
N LYS A 123 -16.88 -27.23 -4.62
CA LYS A 123 -15.63 -27.21 -3.87
C LYS A 123 -15.85 -26.40 -2.59
N LEU A 124 -15.56 -27.00 -1.43
CA LEU A 124 -15.63 -26.31 -0.15
C LEU A 124 -14.54 -25.23 -0.10
N LEU A 125 -14.94 -23.98 0.09
CA LEU A 125 -14.06 -22.81 0.20
C LEU A 125 -13.76 -22.44 1.64
N PHE A 126 -14.79 -22.43 2.49
CA PHE A 126 -14.73 -21.94 3.87
C PHE A 126 -15.68 -22.75 4.75
N SER A 127 -15.28 -23.09 5.96
CA SER A 127 -16.10 -23.86 6.87
C SER A 127 -15.80 -23.51 8.32
N ASP A 128 -16.85 -23.40 9.10
CA ASP A 128 -16.74 -23.38 10.55
C ASP A 128 -16.17 -24.70 11.10
N TYR A 129 -15.48 -24.61 12.23
CA TYR A 129 -15.11 -25.77 13.01
C TYR A 129 -16.36 -26.34 13.65
N ALA A 130 -16.66 -27.59 13.38
CA ALA A 130 -18.00 -28.19 13.44
C ALA A 130 -18.86 -27.91 14.72
N ASP A 131 -18.27 -27.90 15.89
CA ASP A 131 -18.96 -27.67 17.17
C ASP A 131 -18.58 -26.36 17.88
N LYS A 132 -17.67 -25.61 17.30
CA LYS A 132 -17.12 -24.37 17.88
C LYS A 132 -16.97 -23.25 16.86
N GLY A 133 -17.77 -23.21 15.80
CA GLY A 133 -17.70 -22.19 14.75
C GLY A 133 -17.79 -20.78 15.31
N HIS A 134 -18.79 -20.56 16.17
CA HIS A 134 -19.10 -19.26 16.77
C HIS A 134 -19.13 -19.38 18.28
N VAL A 135 -18.15 -18.82 19.00
CA VAL A 135 -18.02 -18.86 20.45
C VAL A 135 -18.14 -17.48 21.06
N SER A 136 -18.79 -17.34 22.19
CA SER A 136 -18.82 -16.09 22.96
C SER A 136 -18.53 -16.37 24.44
N GLU A 137 -17.66 -15.54 25.03
CA GLU A 137 -17.26 -15.58 26.44
C GLU A 137 -17.35 -14.15 27.02
N GLY A 138 -18.49 -13.82 27.63
CA GLY A 138 -18.78 -12.44 28.01
C GLY A 138 -18.86 -11.53 26.77
N THR A 139 -18.05 -10.49 26.72
CA THR A 139 -17.98 -9.59 25.56
C THR A 139 -17.11 -10.12 24.42
N LYS A 140 -16.21 -11.06 24.71
CA LYS A 140 -15.30 -11.66 23.74
C LYS A 140 -16.05 -12.60 22.79
N LYS A 141 -15.73 -12.53 21.50
CA LYS A 141 -16.25 -13.37 20.44
C LYS A 141 -15.11 -13.99 19.65
N VAL A 142 -15.26 -15.27 19.30
CA VAL A 142 -14.25 -16.04 18.57
C VAL A 142 -14.92 -16.82 17.44
N GLU A 143 -14.35 -16.75 16.28
CA GLU A 143 -14.75 -17.49 15.08
C GLU A 143 -13.70 -18.55 14.74
N TYR A 144 -13.98 -19.83 15.03
CA TYR A 144 -13.09 -20.94 14.71
C TYR A 144 -13.41 -21.52 13.34
N LYS A 145 -12.39 -21.68 12.50
CA LYS A 145 -12.49 -22.16 11.12
C LYS A 145 -11.66 -23.42 10.91
N VAL A 146 -12.06 -24.23 9.95
CA VAL A 146 -11.31 -25.42 9.53
C VAL A 146 -10.06 -25.00 8.77
N LEU A 147 -8.88 -25.30 9.30
CA LEU A 147 -7.61 -25.17 8.61
C LEU A 147 -7.36 -26.38 7.71
N ARG A 148 -7.08 -26.16 6.43
CA ARG A 148 -6.66 -27.22 5.52
C ARG A 148 -5.15 -27.38 5.51
N ARG A 149 -4.68 -28.59 5.15
CA ARG A 149 -3.27 -28.93 5.22
C ARG A 149 -2.39 -28.06 4.31
N ASP A 150 -2.91 -27.66 3.15
CA ASP A 150 -2.26 -26.89 2.09
C ASP A 150 -2.83 -25.47 1.95
N GLU A 151 -3.44 -24.95 3.02
CA GLU A 151 -3.99 -23.61 3.02
C GLU A 151 -2.93 -22.59 3.46
N HIS A 152 -2.79 -21.53 2.67
CA HIS A 152 -1.86 -20.41 2.87
C HIS A 152 -2.63 -19.10 2.92
N PHE A 153 -2.14 -18.16 3.70
CA PHE A 153 -2.82 -16.89 3.97
C PHE A 153 -1.92 -15.69 3.70
N PHE A 154 -2.48 -14.64 3.08
CA PHE A 154 -1.76 -13.45 2.67
C PHE A 154 -2.56 -12.20 3.02
N GLY A 155 -1.90 -11.13 3.47
CA GLY A 155 -2.56 -9.87 3.80
C GLY A 155 -2.31 -9.42 5.23
N LEU A 156 -3.35 -8.88 5.89
CA LEU A 156 -3.35 -8.18 7.18
C LEU A 156 -2.63 -6.83 7.14
N GLY A 157 -2.41 -6.28 5.93
CA GLY A 157 -1.78 -4.97 5.75
C GLY A 157 -0.32 -4.96 6.18
N GLU A 158 0.10 -3.90 6.84
CA GLU A 158 1.47 -3.69 7.30
C GLU A 158 1.83 -4.59 8.47
N LYS A 159 2.50 -5.69 8.17
CA LYS A 159 2.94 -6.69 9.16
C LYS A 159 4.36 -7.14 8.87
N ALA A 160 5.22 -7.15 9.87
CA ALA A 160 6.58 -7.67 9.77
C ALA A 160 6.58 -9.20 9.50
N GLY A 161 7.71 -9.71 9.00
CA GLY A 161 7.91 -11.13 8.75
C GLY A 161 7.50 -11.57 7.34
N LYS A 162 7.20 -12.85 7.18
CA LYS A 162 6.96 -13.49 5.88
C LYS A 162 5.64 -13.07 5.25
N MET A 163 5.52 -13.19 3.91
CA MET A 163 4.27 -12.97 3.20
C MET A 163 3.20 -14.02 3.55
N ASP A 164 3.58 -15.28 3.63
CA ASP A 164 2.68 -16.36 4.06
C ASP A 164 2.49 -16.33 5.58
N ARG A 165 1.26 -16.10 6.01
CA ARG A 165 0.87 -15.96 7.42
C ARG A 165 0.60 -17.29 8.12
N ARG A 166 0.67 -18.42 7.41
CA ARG A 166 0.44 -19.74 7.98
C ARG A 166 1.40 -20.05 9.14
N GLY A 167 0.87 -20.51 10.27
CA GLY A 167 1.62 -20.81 11.47
C GLY A 167 1.87 -19.62 12.39
N GLU A 168 1.40 -18.43 12.01
CA GLU A 168 1.66 -17.17 12.73
C GLU A 168 0.37 -16.61 13.36
N SER A 169 0.53 -15.67 14.28
CA SER A 169 -0.58 -14.89 14.88
C SER A 169 -0.29 -13.39 14.77
N TYR A 170 -1.35 -12.60 14.59
CA TYR A 170 -1.24 -11.16 14.41
C TYR A 170 -2.35 -10.41 15.14
N LYS A 171 -2.00 -9.27 15.72
CA LYS A 171 -2.91 -8.38 16.43
C LYS A 171 -3.21 -7.14 15.60
N MET A 172 -4.44 -6.67 15.67
CA MET A 172 -4.87 -5.37 15.13
C MET A 172 -4.96 -4.36 16.29
N TRP A 173 -3.89 -3.62 16.50
CA TRP A 173 -3.81 -2.55 17.49
C TRP A 173 -2.72 -1.57 17.06
N ASN A 174 -3.12 -0.42 16.57
CA ASN A 174 -2.18 0.58 16.07
C ASN A 174 -1.17 0.92 17.17
N SER A 175 0.10 0.68 16.93
CA SER A 175 1.14 0.82 17.96
C SER A 175 2.33 1.60 17.44
N ASP A 176 2.76 2.57 18.23
CA ASP A 176 4.01 3.28 18.01
C ASP A 176 5.18 2.34 18.40
N LYS A 177 5.91 1.92 17.41
CA LYS A 177 7.01 0.94 17.54
C LYS A 177 8.27 1.45 16.83
N PRO A 178 8.89 2.51 17.34
CA PRO A 178 10.14 3.00 16.74
C PRO A 178 11.21 1.91 16.77
N CYS A 179 12.00 1.83 15.71
CA CYS A 179 13.06 0.84 15.54
C CYS A 179 12.55 -0.62 15.62
N TYR A 180 11.34 -0.89 15.14
CA TYR A 180 10.72 -2.19 15.28
C TYR A 180 11.55 -3.33 14.70
N SER A 181 11.46 -4.52 15.32
CA SER A 181 12.17 -5.71 14.88
C SER A 181 11.52 -6.33 13.64
N VAL A 182 12.26 -7.24 12.98
CA VAL A 182 11.78 -7.95 11.76
C VAL A 182 10.63 -8.96 12.05
N VAL A 183 10.24 -9.13 13.30
CA VAL A 183 9.13 -9.98 13.75
C VAL A 183 8.15 -9.23 14.65
N GLU A 184 8.21 -7.89 14.67
CA GLU A 184 7.38 -7.07 15.55
C GLU A 184 5.89 -7.14 15.14
N ASP A 185 5.02 -7.30 16.13
CA ASP A 185 3.59 -7.20 16.00
C ASP A 185 2.96 -6.78 17.36
N PRO A 186 2.03 -5.85 17.38
CA PRO A 186 1.47 -5.07 16.27
C PRO A 186 2.35 -3.92 15.80
N LEU A 187 2.04 -3.37 14.60
CA LEU A 187 2.65 -2.17 14.04
C LEU A 187 1.63 -1.02 13.94
N TYR A 188 1.95 0.01 13.16
CA TYR A 188 1.25 1.30 13.11
C TYR A 188 -0.17 1.26 12.51
N LYS A 189 -0.50 0.27 11.68
CA LYS A 189 -1.79 0.18 10.96
C LYS A 189 -2.51 -1.14 11.17
N SER A 190 -3.82 -1.06 11.29
CA SER A 190 -4.70 -2.22 11.46
C SER A 190 -5.57 -2.43 10.22
N ILE A 191 -5.26 -3.45 9.43
CA ILE A 191 -6.01 -3.83 8.22
C ILE A 191 -6.48 -5.28 8.38
N PRO A 192 -7.63 -5.53 9.00
CA PRO A 192 -8.11 -6.87 9.31
C PRO A 192 -8.69 -7.58 8.07
N PHE A 193 -7.90 -7.61 6.99
CA PHE A 193 -8.22 -8.25 5.71
C PHE A 193 -7.13 -9.21 5.28
N PHE A 194 -7.49 -10.46 5.00
CA PHE A 194 -6.60 -11.47 4.45
C PHE A 194 -7.25 -12.26 3.32
N MET A 195 -6.43 -12.91 2.52
CA MET A 195 -6.84 -13.80 1.42
C MET A 195 -6.23 -15.19 1.61
N SER A 196 -6.99 -16.23 1.20
CA SER A 196 -6.53 -17.62 1.16
C SER A 196 -6.27 -18.07 -0.28
N ASN A 197 -5.30 -18.99 -0.46
CA ASN A 197 -5.07 -19.68 -1.73
C ASN A 197 -6.28 -20.55 -2.18
N TYR A 198 -7.28 -20.72 -1.31
CA TYR A 198 -8.59 -21.29 -1.66
C TYR A 198 -9.52 -20.29 -2.35
N ARG A 199 -9.00 -19.12 -2.77
CA ARG A 199 -9.70 -18.08 -3.55
C ARG A 199 -10.83 -17.40 -2.79
N TYR A 200 -10.65 -17.18 -1.52
CA TYR A 200 -11.50 -16.29 -0.74
C TYR A 200 -10.68 -15.29 0.04
N GLY A 201 -11.32 -14.19 0.42
CA GLY A 201 -10.81 -13.22 1.39
C GLY A 201 -11.79 -13.08 2.56
N ILE A 202 -11.27 -12.70 3.71
CA ILE A 202 -12.04 -12.33 4.89
C ILE A 202 -11.65 -10.91 5.29
N PHE A 203 -12.65 -10.05 5.47
CA PHE A 203 -12.51 -8.75 6.10
C PHE A 203 -13.30 -8.74 7.41
N LEU A 204 -12.63 -8.58 8.56
CA LEU A 204 -13.26 -8.47 9.87
C LEU A 204 -13.55 -7.00 10.18
N ASP A 205 -14.83 -6.61 10.20
CA ASP A 205 -15.27 -5.23 10.42
C ASP A 205 -15.55 -4.98 11.91
N ASN A 206 -14.46 -5.00 12.69
CA ASN A 206 -14.46 -4.73 14.13
C ASN A 206 -13.23 -3.87 14.47
N THR A 207 -13.44 -2.75 15.15
CA THR A 207 -12.42 -1.72 15.41
C THR A 207 -11.65 -1.93 16.71
N TYR A 208 -12.10 -2.86 17.58
CA TYR A 208 -11.39 -3.19 18.81
C TYR A 208 -10.07 -3.92 18.51
N LYS A 209 -9.31 -4.23 19.56
CA LYS A 209 -8.09 -5.02 19.47
C LYS A 209 -8.42 -6.46 19.07
N THR A 210 -8.41 -6.72 17.76
CA THR A 210 -8.70 -8.06 17.23
C THR A 210 -7.42 -8.86 17.03
N GLU A 211 -7.53 -10.20 17.04
CA GLU A 211 -6.42 -11.11 16.82
C GLU A 211 -6.77 -12.15 15.75
N PHE A 212 -5.78 -12.50 14.91
CA PHE A 212 -5.86 -13.55 13.89
C PHE A 212 -4.83 -14.63 14.19
N LYS A 213 -5.21 -15.90 14.12
CA LYS A 213 -4.32 -17.06 14.31
C LYS A 213 -4.48 -18.05 13.18
N PHE A 214 -3.42 -18.28 12.43
CA PHE A 214 -3.40 -19.10 11.21
C PHE A 214 -2.73 -20.45 11.47
N GLY A 215 -3.40 -21.31 12.25
CA GLY A 215 -2.94 -22.66 12.50
C GLY A 215 -1.89 -22.81 13.61
N THR A 216 -1.70 -21.81 14.45
CA THR A 216 -0.81 -21.93 15.62
C THR A 216 -1.27 -23.00 16.62
N GLU A 217 -2.57 -23.32 16.64
CA GLU A 217 -3.21 -24.29 17.54
C GLU A 217 -3.98 -25.40 16.77
N SER A 218 -3.51 -25.80 15.60
CA SER A 218 -4.15 -26.80 14.73
C SER A 218 -5.49 -26.38 14.11
N ARG A 219 -5.85 -25.11 14.21
CA ARG A 219 -7.06 -24.50 13.62
C ARG A 219 -6.83 -23.03 13.39
N ASP A 220 -7.60 -22.46 12.47
CA ASP A 220 -7.63 -21.01 12.27
C ASP A 220 -8.68 -20.39 13.16
N TYR A 221 -8.42 -19.18 13.63
CA TYR A 221 -9.46 -18.36 14.24
C TYR A 221 -9.12 -16.87 14.19
N PHE A 222 -10.16 -16.07 14.31
CA PHE A 222 -10.06 -14.65 14.58
C PHE A 222 -10.99 -14.28 15.73
N GLU A 223 -10.56 -13.33 16.54
CA GLU A 223 -11.27 -12.96 17.74
C GLU A 223 -11.35 -11.45 17.94
N ALA A 224 -12.42 -11.04 18.62
CA ALA A 224 -12.63 -9.66 19.05
C ALA A 224 -12.98 -9.65 20.55
N PRO A 225 -12.32 -8.83 21.38
CA PRO A 225 -12.59 -8.76 22.84
C PRO A 225 -13.93 -8.09 23.13
N ASN A 226 -14.45 -7.29 22.22
CA ASN A 226 -15.70 -6.55 22.35
C ASN A 226 -16.24 -6.16 20.95
N GLY A 227 -17.38 -5.44 20.92
CA GLY A 227 -18.04 -5.02 19.68
C GLY A 227 -18.80 -6.14 18.97
N GLU A 228 -19.21 -5.89 17.74
CA GLU A 228 -19.94 -6.85 16.92
C GLU A 228 -18.98 -7.83 16.21
N MET A 229 -19.37 -9.08 16.07
CA MET A 229 -18.68 -10.05 15.22
C MET A 229 -19.28 -9.99 13.82
N VAL A 230 -18.78 -9.05 13.04
CA VAL A 230 -19.17 -8.82 11.64
C VAL A 230 -17.97 -9.01 10.74
N TYR A 231 -18.09 -9.91 9.77
CA TYR A 231 -17.07 -10.09 8.76
C TYR A 231 -17.64 -10.33 7.37
N TYR A 232 -16.85 -10.07 6.35
CA TYR A 232 -17.21 -10.25 4.95
C TYR A 232 -16.41 -11.40 4.37
N PHE A 233 -17.12 -12.41 3.85
CA PHE A 233 -16.55 -13.43 2.99
C PHE A 233 -16.59 -12.95 1.56
N ILE A 234 -15.43 -12.96 0.89
CA ILE A 234 -15.24 -12.41 -0.46
C ILE A 234 -14.66 -13.51 -1.34
N PHE A 235 -15.41 -13.99 -2.32
CA PHE A 235 -14.94 -15.00 -3.28
C PHE A 235 -14.48 -14.37 -4.58
N GLY A 236 -13.37 -14.86 -5.13
CA GLY A 236 -12.89 -14.45 -6.46
C GLY A 236 -12.35 -15.64 -7.26
N LYS A 237 -12.33 -15.52 -8.61
CA LYS A 237 -11.66 -16.51 -9.47
C LYS A 237 -10.14 -16.54 -9.24
N ASP A 238 -9.58 -15.41 -8.77
CA ASP A 238 -8.19 -15.17 -8.44
C ASP A 238 -8.08 -14.07 -7.35
N TYR A 239 -6.89 -13.79 -6.87
CA TYR A 239 -6.63 -12.74 -5.87
C TYR A 239 -7.02 -11.34 -6.34
N LYS A 240 -6.89 -11.06 -7.64
CA LYS A 240 -7.23 -9.74 -8.21
C LYS A 240 -8.73 -9.47 -8.13
N GLU A 241 -9.57 -10.46 -8.41
CA GLU A 241 -11.02 -10.33 -8.25
C GLU A 241 -11.40 -10.14 -6.78
N ILE A 242 -10.73 -10.82 -5.83
CA ILE A 242 -10.95 -10.62 -4.39
C ILE A 242 -10.62 -9.17 -4.00
N ILE A 243 -9.47 -8.65 -4.42
CA ILE A 243 -9.07 -7.26 -4.16
C ILE A 243 -10.07 -6.28 -4.79
N SER A 244 -10.50 -6.50 -6.02
CA SER A 244 -11.49 -5.66 -6.69
C SER A 244 -12.82 -5.61 -5.94
N GLN A 245 -13.27 -6.73 -5.38
CA GLN A 245 -14.49 -6.79 -4.58
C GLN A 245 -14.31 -6.10 -3.21
N TYR A 246 -13.13 -6.23 -2.61
CA TYR A 246 -12.80 -5.53 -1.38
C TYR A 246 -12.76 -4.01 -1.60
N VAL A 247 -12.26 -3.54 -2.76
CA VAL A 247 -12.39 -2.14 -3.20
C VAL A 247 -13.85 -1.73 -3.34
N GLY A 248 -14.70 -2.60 -3.91
CA GLY A 248 -16.14 -2.36 -4.01
C GLY A 248 -16.78 -2.09 -2.65
N LEU A 249 -16.40 -2.85 -1.62
CA LEU A 249 -16.87 -2.66 -0.24
C LEU A 249 -16.32 -1.38 0.40
N THR A 250 -14.99 -1.14 0.28
CA THR A 250 -14.28 -0.16 1.11
C THR A 250 -13.89 1.12 0.36
N GLY A 251 -14.14 1.19 -0.92
CA GLY A 251 -13.84 2.35 -1.76
C GLY A 251 -12.48 2.30 -2.45
N LYS A 252 -12.37 3.07 -3.52
CA LYS A 252 -11.16 3.17 -4.34
C LYS A 252 -10.05 3.95 -3.64
N PRO A 253 -8.78 3.61 -3.91
CA PRO A 253 -7.65 4.49 -3.57
C PRO A 253 -7.77 5.85 -4.25
N ILE A 254 -7.26 6.91 -3.62
CA ILE A 254 -7.05 8.19 -4.30
C ILE A 254 -5.80 8.11 -5.19
N MET A 255 -5.82 8.84 -6.32
CA MET A 255 -4.65 8.91 -7.20
C MET A 255 -3.69 10.00 -6.74
N PRO A 256 -2.39 9.69 -6.50
CA PRO A 256 -1.44 10.69 -6.06
C PRO A 256 -1.20 11.75 -7.15
N PRO A 257 -0.82 12.98 -6.78
CA PRO A 257 -0.26 13.90 -7.73
C PRO A 257 1.03 13.31 -8.34
N LYS A 258 1.28 13.54 -9.63
CA LYS A 258 2.35 12.88 -10.38
C LYS A 258 3.73 13.12 -9.79
N TRP A 259 3.98 14.30 -9.22
CA TRP A 259 5.25 14.62 -8.55
C TRP A 259 5.51 13.76 -7.31
N ALA A 260 4.47 13.23 -6.66
CA ALA A 260 4.62 12.35 -5.50
C ALA A 260 5.26 10.99 -5.86
N LEU A 261 5.20 10.58 -7.12
CA LEU A 261 5.83 9.37 -7.64
C LEU A 261 7.31 9.57 -8.00
N GLY A 262 7.84 10.79 -7.85
CA GLY A 262 9.25 11.11 -7.93
C GLY A 262 10.03 10.65 -6.69
N PHE A 263 11.09 11.37 -6.36
CA PHE A 263 11.96 11.08 -5.22
C PHE A 263 11.88 12.20 -4.17
N ALA A 264 12.04 11.85 -2.90
CA ALA A 264 11.86 12.74 -1.78
C ALA A 264 13.00 12.65 -0.76
N GLN A 265 13.33 13.77 -0.14
CA GLN A 265 14.29 13.90 0.95
C GLN A 265 13.61 14.42 2.21
N CYS A 266 13.87 13.75 3.33
CA CYS A 266 13.50 14.19 4.67
C CYS A 266 14.69 14.07 5.61
N ARG A 267 14.72 14.90 6.65
CA ARG A 267 15.53 14.72 7.86
C ARG A 267 14.62 14.76 9.07
N GLY A 268 14.81 13.84 10.02
CA GLY A 268 14.04 13.79 11.26
C GLY A 268 14.31 15.02 12.13
N LEU A 269 13.27 15.63 12.68
CA LEU A 269 13.23 16.71 13.67
C LEU A 269 13.99 18.00 13.30
N LEU A 270 15.16 17.91 12.67
CA LEU A 270 16.02 19.05 12.34
C LEU A 270 15.61 19.72 11.04
N THR A 271 14.83 20.78 11.16
CA THR A 271 14.33 21.53 10.01
C THR A 271 14.63 23.03 10.15
N SER A 272 14.97 23.67 9.05
CA SER A 272 15.11 25.12 8.96
C SER A 272 15.09 25.60 7.51
N GLU A 273 14.83 26.88 7.29
CA GLU A 273 14.92 27.52 5.97
C GLU A 273 16.30 27.31 5.32
N LYS A 274 17.37 27.50 6.12
CA LYS A 274 18.76 27.33 5.66
C LYS A 274 19.00 25.88 5.18
N LEU A 275 18.64 24.90 6.00
CA LEU A 275 18.85 23.48 5.70
C LEU A 275 18.08 23.05 4.45
N SER A 276 16.82 23.50 4.32
CA SER A 276 15.99 23.19 3.14
C SER A 276 16.63 23.68 1.85
N ARG A 277 17.22 24.89 1.86
CA ARG A 277 17.95 25.46 0.72
C ARG A 277 19.23 24.68 0.42
N GLU A 278 20.02 24.34 1.42
CA GLU A 278 21.26 23.56 1.26
C GLU A 278 21.00 22.19 0.65
N ILE A 279 19.95 21.49 1.08
CA ILE A 279 19.53 20.21 0.51
C ILE A 279 19.11 20.37 -0.95
N ALA A 280 18.24 21.35 -1.24
CA ALA A 280 17.76 21.61 -2.60
C ALA A 280 18.90 21.92 -3.58
N GLU A 281 19.81 22.82 -3.19
CA GLU A 281 21.00 23.16 -3.96
C GLU A 281 21.92 21.94 -4.15
N GLY A 282 22.05 21.10 -3.11
CA GLY A 282 22.83 19.87 -3.16
C GLY A 282 22.37 18.91 -4.26
N TYR A 283 21.06 18.66 -4.34
CA TYR A 283 20.45 17.82 -5.38
C TYR A 283 20.64 18.43 -6.78
N ARG A 284 20.28 19.71 -6.96
CA ARG A 284 20.37 20.37 -8.27
C ARG A 284 21.80 20.48 -8.79
N LYS A 285 22.78 20.84 -7.92
CA LYS A 285 24.20 20.94 -8.28
C LYS A 285 24.77 19.61 -8.79
N ARG A 286 24.29 18.46 -8.25
CA ARG A 286 24.74 17.12 -8.64
C ARG A 286 23.91 16.50 -9.77
N GLY A 287 22.82 17.15 -10.17
CA GLY A 287 21.87 16.60 -11.13
C GLY A 287 21.30 15.27 -10.67
N ILE A 288 21.00 15.15 -9.35
CA ILE A 288 20.28 14.01 -8.79
C ILE A 288 18.80 14.39 -8.78
N PRO A 289 17.93 13.63 -9.44
CA PRO A 289 16.50 13.95 -9.46
C PRO A 289 15.87 13.91 -8.07
N CYS A 290 15.04 14.92 -7.77
CA CYS A 290 14.28 14.97 -6.52
C CYS A 290 13.14 15.98 -6.66
N ASP A 291 11.91 15.57 -6.28
CA ASP A 291 10.70 16.41 -6.36
C ASP A 291 10.32 17.03 -5.04
N ILE A 292 10.63 16.38 -3.89
CA ILE A 292 10.00 16.71 -2.61
C ILE A 292 11.05 16.92 -1.52
N ILE A 293 10.87 17.98 -0.74
CA ILE A 293 11.54 18.18 0.54
C ILE A 293 10.47 18.11 1.64
N TYR A 294 10.66 17.19 2.59
CA TYR A 294 9.81 17.12 3.77
C TYR A 294 10.36 17.99 4.90
N GLN A 295 9.46 18.62 5.62
CA GLN A 295 9.71 19.30 6.87
C GLN A 295 9.08 18.46 7.99
N ASP A 296 9.91 17.87 8.82
CA ASP A 296 9.45 17.14 10.01
C ASP A 296 8.94 18.10 11.09
N ILE A 297 8.33 17.61 12.16
CA ILE A 297 7.57 18.37 13.17
C ILE A 297 8.35 19.57 13.75
N GLY A 298 9.68 19.57 13.69
CA GLY A 298 10.54 20.71 14.07
C GLY A 298 10.26 22.02 13.31
N TRP A 299 9.43 21.99 12.25
CA TRP A 299 9.04 23.19 11.50
C TRP A 299 8.08 24.09 12.29
N THR A 300 7.33 23.53 13.26
CA THR A 300 6.30 24.24 14.00
C THR A 300 6.86 24.99 15.20
N GLU A 301 6.23 26.10 15.59
CA GLU A 301 6.66 26.95 16.71
C GLU A 301 6.59 26.20 18.05
N TYR A 302 5.51 25.46 18.29
CA TYR A 302 5.26 24.69 19.53
C TYR A 302 5.33 23.18 19.33
N LEU A 303 5.83 22.71 18.17
CA LEU A 303 5.94 21.32 17.77
C LEU A 303 4.62 20.59 17.49
N GLN A 304 3.44 21.23 17.61
CA GLN A 304 2.13 20.64 17.28
C GLN A 304 1.13 21.72 16.86
N ASP A 305 1.56 22.74 16.15
CA ASP A 305 0.69 23.78 15.61
C ASP A 305 0.96 24.03 14.12
N PHE A 306 0.33 25.04 13.57
CA PHE A 306 0.44 25.42 12.16
C PHE A 306 1.20 26.75 11.96
N GLU A 307 2.06 27.09 12.91
CA GLU A 307 2.88 28.31 12.87
C GLU A 307 4.35 27.94 12.65
N TRP A 308 5.01 28.59 11.71
CA TRP A 308 6.43 28.38 11.44
C TRP A 308 7.29 28.77 12.64
N ARG A 309 8.24 27.91 12.96
CA ARG A 309 9.13 28.10 14.13
C ARG A 309 10.02 29.33 13.93
N LYS A 310 9.86 30.31 14.84
CA LYS A 310 10.66 31.52 14.84
C LYS A 310 12.12 31.22 15.07
N GLY A 311 12.99 31.93 14.33
CA GLY A 311 14.44 31.68 14.36
C GLY A 311 14.93 30.59 13.45
N ASN A 312 14.08 29.58 13.08
CA ASN A 312 14.39 28.59 12.08
C ASN A 312 13.89 29.02 10.69
N TYR A 313 12.80 29.80 10.66
CA TYR A 313 12.17 30.29 9.43
C TYR A 313 11.94 31.80 9.51
N GLU A 314 12.78 32.57 8.84
CA GLU A 314 12.66 34.03 8.79
C GLU A 314 11.63 34.50 7.76
N ASN A 315 11.62 33.84 6.61
CA ASN A 315 10.67 34.15 5.53
C ASN A 315 10.20 32.86 4.80
N PRO A 316 9.33 32.06 5.44
CA PRO A 316 8.92 30.78 4.90
C PRO A 316 8.24 30.89 3.51
N LYS A 317 7.43 31.94 3.25
CA LYS A 317 6.84 32.18 1.92
C LYS A 317 7.89 32.34 0.83
N LYS A 318 8.95 33.12 1.13
CA LYS A 318 10.05 33.29 0.16
C LYS A 318 10.81 31.97 -0.03
N MET A 319 11.10 31.24 1.05
CA MET A 319 11.74 29.92 0.95
C MET A 319 10.94 28.98 0.06
N LEU A 320 9.62 28.87 0.28
CA LEU A 320 8.73 28.01 -0.48
C LEU A 320 8.65 28.41 -1.95
N SER A 321 8.62 29.75 -2.24
CA SER A 321 8.69 30.24 -3.62
C SER A 321 10.00 29.87 -4.31
N ASP A 322 11.13 30.05 -3.64
CA ASP A 322 12.46 29.76 -4.18
C ASP A 322 12.63 28.24 -4.44
N LEU A 323 12.16 27.40 -3.50
CA LEU A 323 12.16 25.94 -3.66
C LEU A 323 11.26 25.52 -4.84
N LYS A 324 10.10 26.15 -4.99
CA LYS A 324 9.21 25.92 -6.14
C LYS A 324 9.86 26.30 -7.46
N GLU A 325 10.57 27.42 -7.53
CA GLU A 325 11.35 27.82 -8.71
C GLU A 325 12.45 26.82 -9.07
N MET A 326 13.03 26.17 -8.05
CA MET A 326 13.97 25.07 -8.23
C MET A 326 13.28 23.74 -8.55
N GLY A 327 11.94 23.69 -8.64
CA GLY A 327 11.15 22.50 -8.96
C GLY A 327 10.88 21.59 -7.77
N PHE A 328 10.98 22.09 -6.53
CA PHE A 328 10.63 21.29 -5.35
C PHE A 328 9.21 21.59 -4.85
N LYS A 329 8.55 20.54 -4.40
CA LYS A 329 7.35 20.56 -3.58
C LYS A 329 7.76 20.42 -2.12
N VAL A 330 7.05 21.06 -1.19
CA VAL A 330 7.32 20.96 0.24
C VAL A 330 6.14 20.31 0.92
N VAL A 331 6.42 19.27 1.71
CA VAL A 331 5.45 18.54 2.53
C VAL A 331 5.82 18.76 4.00
N VAL A 332 4.83 19.03 4.85
CA VAL A 332 5.05 19.28 6.30
C VAL A 332 4.36 18.22 7.14
N SER A 333 4.99 17.83 8.24
CA SER A 333 4.37 16.93 9.23
C SER A 333 3.33 17.66 10.07
N GLN A 334 2.41 16.89 10.64
CA GLN A 334 1.40 17.29 11.61
C GLN A 334 1.26 16.19 12.65
N ASP A 335 1.01 16.58 13.91
CA ASP A 335 0.61 15.68 14.98
C ASP A 335 -0.86 15.94 15.40
N PRO A 336 -1.60 14.95 15.91
CA PRO A 336 -3.04 15.07 16.19
C PRO A 336 -3.34 15.73 17.55
N VAL A 337 -2.47 16.62 18.00
CA VAL A 337 -2.53 17.23 19.34
C VAL A 337 -2.25 18.72 19.29
N ILE A 338 -2.66 19.43 20.33
CA ILE A 338 -2.32 20.84 20.53
C ILE A 338 -1.59 21.00 21.85
N ALA A 339 -0.37 21.54 21.79
CA ALA A 339 0.44 21.79 22.98
C ALA A 339 -0.19 22.87 23.89
N GLN A 340 -0.17 22.66 25.21
CA GLN A 340 -0.62 23.67 26.17
C GLN A 340 0.22 24.97 26.10
N ALA A 341 1.45 24.87 25.60
CA ALA A 341 2.30 26.04 25.33
C ALA A 341 1.69 26.97 24.27
N ASN A 342 0.93 26.45 23.31
CA ASN A 342 0.12 27.23 22.37
C ASN A 342 -1.20 27.66 23.03
N LYS A 343 -1.14 28.53 23.99
CA LYS A 343 -2.28 28.94 24.83
C LYS A 343 -3.51 29.32 24.02
N LYS A 344 -3.34 30.08 22.95
CA LYS A 344 -4.46 30.58 22.14
C LYS A 344 -5.25 29.45 21.54
N GLN A 345 -4.59 28.53 20.86
CA GLN A 345 -5.24 27.42 20.16
C GLN A 345 -5.73 26.36 21.15
N TRP A 346 -4.96 26.09 22.21
CA TRP A 346 -5.34 25.11 23.22
C TRP A 346 -6.58 25.60 24.03
N GLU A 347 -6.60 26.86 24.52
CA GLU A 347 -7.75 27.44 25.25
C GLU A 347 -8.99 27.53 24.37
N GLU A 348 -8.82 27.81 23.07
CA GLU A 348 -9.93 27.79 22.11
C GLU A 348 -10.51 26.38 21.98
N ALA A 349 -9.68 25.37 21.74
CA ALA A 349 -10.12 23.98 21.56
C ALA A 349 -10.75 23.41 22.83
N ASP A 350 -10.18 23.70 24.01
CA ASP A 350 -10.72 23.27 25.31
C ASP A 350 -12.11 23.89 25.59
N ARG A 351 -12.24 25.21 25.39
CA ARG A 351 -13.52 25.91 25.52
C ARG A 351 -14.60 25.41 24.58
N LEU A 352 -14.23 25.04 23.36
CA LEU A 352 -15.15 24.49 22.36
C LEU A 352 -15.45 23.00 22.56
N GLY A 353 -14.70 22.33 23.47
CA GLY A 353 -14.86 20.91 23.74
C GLY A 353 -14.32 20.00 22.63
N TYR A 354 -13.27 20.43 21.93
CA TYR A 354 -12.70 19.75 20.77
C TYR A 354 -11.65 18.69 21.13
N PHE A 355 -11.27 18.61 22.42
CA PHE A 355 -10.39 17.55 22.90
C PHE A 355 -11.17 16.31 23.35
N VAL A 356 -10.56 15.16 23.19
CA VAL A 356 -10.95 13.90 23.83
C VAL A 356 -11.11 14.12 25.33
N LYS A 357 -12.07 13.47 25.96
CA LYS A 357 -12.35 13.64 27.38
C LYS A 357 -11.79 12.48 28.20
N ASP A 358 -11.35 12.77 29.40
CA ASP A 358 -11.11 11.76 30.42
C ASP A 358 -12.47 11.31 30.99
N ASN A 359 -12.83 10.06 30.79
CA ASN A 359 -14.12 9.47 31.21
C ASN A 359 -14.27 9.43 32.77
N THR A 360 -13.16 9.57 33.52
CA THR A 360 -13.19 9.53 34.99
C THR A 360 -13.61 10.84 35.60
N ASN A 361 -13.33 11.96 34.94
CA ASN A 361 -13.57 13.31 35.50
C ASN A 361 -14.25 14.29 34.53
N GLY A 362 -14.44 13.90 33.25
CA GLY A 362 -15.12 14.69 32.21
C GLY A 362 -14.32 15.86 31.65
N LYS A 363 -13.06 16.07 32.09
CA LYS A 363 -12.19 17.14 31.59
C LYS A 363 -11.56 16.72 30.25
N SER A 364 -10.93 17.69 29.56
CA SER A 364 -10.09 17.39 28.41
C SER A 364 -8.92 16.50 28.83
N TYR A 365 -8.66 15.44 28.03
CA TYR A 365 -7.58 14.51 28.32
C TYR A 365 -6.25 15.13 27.89
N ASP A 366 -5.35 15.31 28.85
CA ASP A 366 -4.00 15.80 28.63
C ASP A 366 -3.03 14.62 28.54
N MET A 367 -2.22 14.62 27.51
CA MET A 367 -1.21 13.60 27.26
C MET A 367 0.18 14.22 27.22
N PRO A 368 1.18 13.70 27.93
CA PRO A 368 2.57 14.10 27.70
C PRO A 368 2.98 13.69 26.29
N TRP A 369 3.53 14.64 25.54
CA TRP A 369 3.96 14.43 24.16
C TRP A 369 5.48 14.50 24.06
N PRO A 370 6.12 13.67 23.20
CA PRO A 370 7.57 13.51 23.18
C PRO A 370 8.36 14.82 23.05
N TRP A 371 7.83 15.77 22.29
CA TRP A 371 8.49 17.02 21.95
C TRP A 371 7.65 18.28 22.18
N GLY A 372 6.51 18.18 22.81
CA GLY A 372 5.59 19.29 23.01
C GLY A 372 5.13 19.51 24.44
N GLY A 373 5.62 18.76 25.43
CA GLY A 373 5.12 18.78 26.81
C GLY A 373 3.70 18.23 26.90
N ASN A 374 2.86 18.79 27.78
CA ASN A 374 1.45 18.36 27.85
C ASN A 374 0.64 18.91 26.69
N CYS A 375 -0.12 18.03 26.04
CA CYS A 375 -0.94 18.34 24.88
C CYS A 375 -2.37 17.84 25.08
N GLY A 376 -3.35 18.59 24.58
CA GLY A 376 -4.73 18.11 24.40
C GLY A 376 -4.85 17.26 23.14
N VAL A 377 -5.41 16.07 23.27
CA VAL A 377 -5.67 15.16 22.11
C VAL A 377 -6.94 15.60 21.40
N VAL A 378 -6.84 15.90 20.10
CA VAL A 378 -7.98 16.38 19.32
C VAL A 378 -8.95 15.25 19.00
N ASP A 379 -10.25 15.46 19.19
CA ASP A 379 -11.28 14.45 18.91
C ASP A 379 -11.80 14.56 17.47
N PHE A 380 -11.12 13.90 16.53
CA PHE A 380 -11.51 13.88 15.11
C PHE A 380 -12.79 13.08 14.83
N THR A 381 -13.37 12.42 15.83
CA THR A 381 -14.68 11.79 15.71
C THR A 381 -15.83 12.80 15.92
N LEU A 382 -15.51 14.01 16.40
CA LEU A 382 -16.46 15.09 16.60
C LEU A 382 -16.57 15.95 15.31
N PRO A 383 -17.73 15.98 14.62
CA PRO A 383 -17.85 16.69 13.33
C PRO A 383 -17.46 18.17 13.36
N ALA A 384 -17.68 18.87 14.49
CA ALA A 384 -17.37 20.28 14.65
C ALA A 384 -15.86 20.59 14.59
N VAL A 385 -14.99 19.61 14.85
CA VAL A 385 -13.52 19.73 14.78
C VAL A 385 -13.04 19.96 13.35
N ALA A 386 -13.73 19.41 12.36
CA ALA A 386 -13.23 19.37 10.98
C ALA A 386 -12.97 20.78 10.40
N ASP A 387 -13.93 21.68 10.47
CA ASP A 387 -13.74 23.05 9.94
C ASP A 387 -12.74 23.89 10.74
N TRP A 388 -12.66 23.67 12.04
CA TRP A 388 -11.68 24.32 12.91
C TRP A 388 -10.27 23.89 12.53
N TRP A 389 -10.00 22.58 12.46
CA TRP A 389 -8.71 22.02 12.02
C TRP A 389 -8.34 22.52 10.64
N GLY A 390 -9.29 22.45 9.69
CA GLY A 390 -9.08 22.90 8.31
C GLY A 390 -8.73 24.39 8.19
N THR A 391 -9.20 25.24 9.12
CA THR A 391 -8.85 26.67 9.14
C THR A 391 -7.38 26.88 9.48
N TYR A 392 -6.85 26.10 10.43
CA TYR A 392 -5.43 26.16 10.78
C TYR A 392 -4.56 25.50 9.72
N GLN A 393 -4.99 24.33 9.21
CA GLN A 393 -4.30 23.60 8.15
C GLN A 393 -4.14 24.44 6.86
N GLN A 394 -5.07 25.36 6.57
CA GLN A 394 -4.98 26.20 5.37
C GLN A 394 -3.81 27.21 5.39
N LYS A 395 -3.35 27.64 6.57
CA LYS A 395 -2.27 28.64 6.68
C LYS A 395 -0.97 28.23 5.98
N PRO A 396 -0.35 27.08 6.29
CA PRO A 396 0.85 26.67 5.58
C PRO A 396 0.61 26.37 4.06
N ILE A 397 -0.62 26.01 3.66
CA ILE A 397 -0.98 25.88 2.24
C ILE A 397 -0.93 27.25 1.55
N ASP A 398 -1.50 28.29 2.19
CA ASP A 398 -1.47 29.68 1.69
C ASP A 398 -0.06 30.27 1.67
N ASP A 399 0.86 29.74 2.47
CA ASP A 399 2.27 30.05 2.43
C ASP A 399 2.99 29.39 1.26
N GLY A 400 2.50 28.25 0.75
CA GLY A 400 2.99 27.59 -0.46
C GLY A 400 3.40 26.13 -0.31
N ILE A 401 3.06 25.43 0.79
CA ILE A 401 3.30 23.99 0.89
C ILE A 401 2.42 23.20 -0.08
N SER A 402 2.83 21.97 -0.37
CA SER A 402 2.19 21.12 -1.38
C SER A 402 1.43 19.93 -0.79
N GLY A 403 1.67 19.57 0.46
CA GLY A 403 1.02 18.42 1.08
C GLY A 403 1.36 18.26 2.56
N PHE A 404 0.82 17.19 3.14
CA PHE A 404 0.93 16.87 4.55
C PHE A 404 1.52 15.48 4.80
N TRP A 405 2.09 15.33 5.97
CA TRP A 405 2.47 14.07 6.57
C TRP A 405 1.82 13.99 7.96
N THR A 406 0.84 13.08 8.14
CA THR A 406 0.14 12.88 9.41
C THR A 406 0.87 11.80 10.21
N ASP A 407 1.57 12.27 11.26
CA ASP A 407 2.38 11.42 12.13
C ASP A 407 1.72 11.22 13.50
N MET A 408 2.16 10.20 14.25
CA MET A 408 1.75 9.95 15.64
C MET A 408 0.24 9.70 15.85
N GLY A 409 -0.48 9.25 14.83
CA GLY A 409 -1.95 9.07 14.86
C GLY A 409 -2.44 7.74 15.44
N GLU A 410 -1.61 6.97 16.17
CA GLU A 410 -2.01 5.74 16.87
C GLU A 410 -3.07 5.96 17.97
N PRO A 411 -3.20 7.08 18.73
CA PRO A 411 -2.29 8.21 18.97
C PRO A 411 -1.04 7.76 19.73
N ALA A 412 0.08 8.44 19.47
CA ALA A 412 1.40 8.07 19.97
C ALA A 412 1.42 7.80 21.48
N TRP A 413 2.27 6.88 21.91
CA TRP A 413 2.33 6.35 23.28
C TRP A 413 1.07 5.59 23.73
N SER A 414 0.20 5.20 22.80
CA SER A 414 -1.02 4.42 23.10
C SER A 414 -0.90 2.98 22.60
N ASN A 415 0.21 2.32 22.89
CA ASN A 415 0.45 0.91 22.56
C ASN A 415 -0.28 -0.06 23.50
N GLU A 416 -0.09 -1.37 23.31
CA GLU A 416 -0.76 -2.42 24.11
C GLU A 416 -0.55 -2.33 25.63
N GLU A 417 0.57 -1.75 26.05
CA GLU A 417 1.02 -1.71 27.45
C GLU A 417 0.41 -0.53 28.20
N GLN A 418 -0.13 0.45 27.46
CA GLN A 418 -0.63 1.72 28.03
C GLN A 418 -2.12 1.67 28.30
N THR A 419 -2.54 0.76 29.16
CA THR A 419 -3.95 0.55 29.50
C THR A 419 -4.61 1.77 30.16
N GLU A 420 -3.85 2.68 30.73
CA GLU A 420 -4.33 3.96 31.27
C GLU A 420 -4.93 4.87 30.19
N ARG A 421 -4.59 4.68 28.93
CA ARG A 421 -5.18 5.42 27.78
C ARG A 421 -6.63 5.03 27.52
N LEU A 422 -7.07 3.85 27.98
CA LEU A 422 -8.44 3.37 27.78
C LEU A 422 -9.49 4.22 28.50
N VAL A 423 -9.10 5.14 29.39
CA VAL A 423 -10.02 6.13 29.99
C VAL A 423 -10.43 7.25 29.03
N MET A 424 -9.73 7.40 27.90
CA MET A 424 -10.10 8.37 26.88
C MET A 424 -11.49 8.07 26.30
N LYS A 425 -12.31 9.12 26.25
CA LYS A 425 -13.66 9.07 25.69
C LYS A 425 -13.76 10.02 24.51
N HIS A 426 -13.94 9.48 23.35
CA HIS A 426 -14.21 10.18 22.10
C HIS A 426 -15.71 10.43 21.94
N HIS A 427 -16.09 11.30 21.02
CA HIS A 427 -17.48 11.54 20.68
C HIS A 427 -18.22 10.27 20.25
N LEU A 428 -17.58 9.41 19.44
CA LEU A 428 -18.21 8.18 18.96
C LEU A 428 -18.07 6.98 19.90
N GLY A 429 -17.18 7.01 20.91
CA GLY A 429 -17.03 5.84 21.80
C GLY A 429 -15.86 5.96 22.77
N MET A 430 -15.63 4.87 23.50
CA MET A 430 -14.45 4.73 24.34
C MET A 430 -13.21 4.45 23.48
N HIS A 431 -12.03 4.70 24.04
CA HIS A 431 -10.78 4.58 23.30
C HIS A 431 -10.48 3.16 22.82
N ASP A 432 -10.91 2.13 23.52
CA ASP A 432 -10.75 0.73 23.09
C ASP A 432 -11.49 0.41 21.77
N GLU A 433 -12.59 1.13 21.48
CA GLU A 433 -13.34 1.06 20.22
C GLU A 433 -12.75 1.99 19.13
N ILE A 434 -12.24 3.14 19.52
CA ILE A 434 -11.86 4.22 18.58
C ILE A 434 -10.36 4.19 18.25
N HIS A 435 -9.54 3.58 19.07
CA HIS A 435 -8.08 3.58 18.96
C HIS A 435 -7.58 3.26 17.53
N ASN A 436 -7.98 2.13 16.97
CA ASN A 436 -7.52 1.71 15.65
C ASN A 436 -8.01 2.62 14.50
N VAL A 437 -9.12 3.34 14.71
CA VAL A 437 -9.70 4.23 13.69
C VAL A 437 -9.41 5.71 13.93
N TYR A 438 -8.70 6.04 14.99
CA TYR A 438 -8.40 7.44 15.33
C TYR A 438 -7.62 8.13 14.22
N GLY A 439 -6.50 7.55 13.75
CA GLY A 439 -5.73 8.07 12.62
C GLY A 439 -6.54 8.17 11.34
N LEU A 440 -7.37 7.17 11.03
CA LEU A 440 -8.26 7.19 9.87
C LEU A 440 -9.25 8.36 9.92
N THR A 441 -9.82 8.67 11.10
CA THR A 441 -10.77 9.80 11.24
C THR A 441 -10.08 11.14 11.06
N TRP A 442 -8.84 11.26 11.52
CA TRP A 442 -8.00 12.43 11.28
C TRP A 442 -7.62 12.59 9.82
N ASP A 443 -7.15 11.52 9.16
CA ASP A 443 -6.81 11.52 7.74
C ASP A 443 -7.99 11.96 6.87
N LYS A 444 -9.19 11.50 7.21
CA LYS A 444 -10.43 11.94 6.56
C LYS A 444 -10.63 13.44 6.68
N VAL A 445 -10.48 14.00 7.89
CA VAL A 445 -10.62 15.45 8.14
C VAL A 445 -9.60 16.23 7.32
N VAL A 446 -8.33 15.83 7.35
CA VAL A 446 -7.25 16.51 6.61
C VAL A 446 -7.56 16.57 5.10
N LYS A 447 -7.93 15.44 4.50
CA LYS A 447 -8.28 15.38 3.07
C LYS A 447 -9.52 16.22 2.74
N GLU A 448 -10.63 16.00 3.44
CA GLU A 448 -11.90 16.66 3.14
C GLU A 448 -11.80 18.18 3.28
N GLN A 449 -11.04 18.65 4.29
CA GLN A 449 -10.79 20.08 4.49
C GLN A 449 -9.83 20.66 3.47
N PHE A 450 -8.82 19.88 3.02
CA PHE A 450 -7.95 20.29 1.91
C PHE A 450 -8.76 20.48 0.63
N GLU A 451 -9.56 19.50 0.22
CA GLU A 451 -10.35 19.54 -1.02
C GLU A 451 -11.42 20.64 -0.99
N LYS A 452 -12.08 20.84 0.17
CA LYS A 452 -13.06 21.91 0.37
C LYS A 452 -12.47 23.31 0.12
N ARG A 453 -11.21 23.54 0.53
CA ARG A 453 -10.54 24.85 0.47
C ARG A 453 -9.65 25.02 -0.76
N ASN A 454 -9.25 23.94 -1.39
CA ASN A 454 -8.38 23.93 -2.56
C ASN A 454 -9.04 23.11 -3.68
N PRO A 455 -10.15 23.60 -4.24
CA PRO A 455 -10.90 22.87 -5.24
C PRO A 455 -10.01 22.57 -6.45
N ASP A 456 -10.23 21.42 -7.06
CA ASP A 456 -9.53 20.94 -8.24
C ASP A 456 -8.00 20.68 -8.06
N ARG A 457 -7.54 20.50 -6.80
CA ARG A 457 -6.17 20.06 -6.49
C ARG A 457 -6.18 18.67 -5.86
N ARG A 458 -5.30 17.79 -6.31
CA ARG A 458 -5.05 16.51 -5.64
C ARG A 458 -4.41 16.76 -4.28
N VAL A 459 -4.99 16.17 -3.23
CA VAL A 459 -4.33 16.15 -1.93
C VAL A 459 -3.11 15.21 -2.00
N PHE A 460 -2.03 15.62 -1.37
CA PHE A 460 -0.97 14.72 -0.95
C PHE A 460 -0.95 14.67 0.58
N GLN A 461 -1.20 13.50 1.10
CA GLN A 461 -1.15 13.21 2.53
C GLN A 461 -0.58 11.81 2.72
N MET A 462 0.43 11.67 3.58
CA MET A 462 1.00 10.39 3.96
C MET A 462 0.82 10.16 5.46
N THR A 463 0.31 8.99 5.87
CA THR A 463 -0.03 8.71 7.26
C THR A 463 0.79 7.57 7.86
N ARG A 464 1.14 7.70 9.17
CA ARG A 464 1.74 6.62 9.95
C ARG A 464 0.70 5.62 10.42
N ALA A 465 -0.40 6.10 11.01
CA ALA A 465 -1.41 5.26 11.63
C ALA A 465 -2.76 5.36 10.93
N ALA A 466 -3.37 4.20 10.65
CA ALA A 466 -4.69 4.14 10.04
C ALA A 466 -5.36 2.77 10.24
N TYR A 467 -6.57 2.65 9.72
CA TYR A 467 -7.39 1.45 9.67
C TYR A 467 -7.80 1.15 8.22
N ALA A 468 -8.41 -0.03 7.99
CA ALA A 468 -9.00 -0.37 6.70
C ALA A 468 -9.92 0.75 6.18
N GLY A 469 -9.83 1.08 4.89
CA GLY A 469 -10.52 2.22 4.29
C GLY A 469 -9.66 3.47 4.13
N LEU A 470 -8.40 3.46 4.63
CA LEU A 470 -7.47 4.60 4.53
C LEU A 470 -7.18 5.03 3.09
N GLN A 471 -7.22 4.10 2.14
CA GLN A 471 -6.95 4.38 0.72
C GLN A 471 -7.81 5.48 0.12
N ARG A 472 -8.96 5.76 0.71
CA ARG A 472 -9.86 6.85 0.30
C ARG A 472 -9.34 8.25 0.66
N TYR A 473 -8.37 8.32 1.58
CA TYR A 473 -7.98 9.59 2.20
C TYR A 473 -6.49 9.87 2.12
N THR A 474 -5.63 8.84 2.15
CA THR A 474 -4.20 9.02 2.40
C THR A 474 -3.35 7.94 1.75
N PHE A 475 -2.04 8.15 1.74
CA PHE A 475 -1.00 7.20 1.37
C PHE A 475 -0.30 6.70 2.63
N GLY A 476 0.48 5.61 2.55
CA GLY A 476 1.14 5.02 3.70
C GLY A 476 2.68 5.09 3.66
N TRP A 477 3.30 4.89 4.82
CA TRP A 477 4.66 4.40 4.91
C TRP A 477 4.76 3.42 6.07
N THR A 478 5.83 2.64 6.13
CA THR A 478 5.98 1.51 7.06
C THR A 478 6.45 1.91 8.46
N GLY A 479 6.42 3.22 8.78
CA GLY A 479 6.86 3.74 10.07
C GLY A 479 8.38 3.66 10.28
N ASP A 480 8.81 3.79 11.51
CA ASP A 480 10.18 3.98 11.94
C ASP A 480 10.98 2.66 11.90
N SER A 481 11.51 2.30 10.73
CA SER A 481 12.36 1.11 10.58
C SER A 481 13.78 1.37 11.12
N GLY A 482 14.45 0.32 11.62
CA GLY A 482 15.82 0.46 12.11
C GLY A 482 16.88 0.58 11.00
N ASN A 483 18.00 1.21 11.33
CA ASN A 483 19.23 1.24 10.56
C ASN A 483 20.38 0.70 11.41
N GLY A 484 21.46 0.36 10.81
CA GLY A 484 22.63 -0.19 11.49
C GLY A 484 23.32 -1.28 10.67
N ASP A 485 24.51 -1.67 11.07
CA ASP A 485 25.31 -2.66 10.33
C ASP A 485 25.00 -4.11 10.74
N ASP A 486 24.14 -4.33 11.72
CA ASP A 486 23.75 -5.67 12.15
C ASP A 486 22.62 -6.27 11.30
N VAL A 487 22.41 -7.58 11.46
CA VAL A 487 21.42 -8.33 10.67
C VAL A 487 19.99 -7.92 11.02
N LEU A 488 19.74 -7.44 12.22
CA LEU A 488 18.40 -7.14 12.70
C LEU A 488 17.98 -5.68 12.40
N GLN A 489 18.94 -4.75 12.51
CA GLN A 489 18.65 -3.33 12.39
C GLN A 489 18.85 -2.79 10.96
N GLY A 490 19.93 -3.18 10.27
CA GLY A 490 20.23 -2.65 8.95
C GLY A 490 19.79 -3.57 7.80
N TRP A 491 20.57 -4.62 7.59
CA TRP A 491 20.32 -5.57 6.50
C TRP A 491 19.03 -6.39 6.70
N GLY A 492 18.70 -6.69 7.97
CA GLY A 492 17.45 -7.38 8.31
C GLY A 492 16.24 -6.51 8.00
N GLN A 493 16.31 -5.20 8.31
CA GLN A 493 15.22 -4.28 8.00
C GLN A 493 15.07 -4.05 6.49
N LEU A 494 16.15 -3.88 5.75
CA LEU A 494 16.07 -3.84 4.29
C LEU A 494 15.33 -5.06 3.72
N ALA A 495 15.65 -6.25 4.21
CA ALA A 495 14.98 -7.49 3.81
C ALA A 495 13.49 -7.51 4.21
N ASN A 496 13.18 -7.05 5.43
CA ASN A 496 11.83 -7.05 6.00
C ASN A 496 10.89 -6.02 5.33
N GLN A 497 11.42 -4.88 4.86
CA GLN A 497 10.58 -3.86 4.21
C GLN A 497 9.92 -4.36 2.91
N ILE A 498 10.51 -5.33 2.23
CA ILE A 498 9.93 -5.90 1.00
C ILE A 498 8.59 -6.58 1.31
N PRO A 499 8.51 -7.64 2.15
CA PRO A 499 7.22 -8.28 2.46
C PRO A 499 6.24 -7.35 3.20
N VAL A 500 6.71 -6.42 4.04
CA VAL A 500 5.84 -5.43 4.71
C VAL A 500 5.12 -4.57 3.69
N MET A 501 5.83 -4.01 2.71
CA MET A 501 5.21 -3.17 1.66
C MET A 501 4.33 -3.99 0.71
N LEU A 502 4.72 -5.21 0.35
CA LEU A 502 3.90 -6.10 -0.48
C LEU A 502 2.58 -6.44 0.23
N SER A 503 2.64 -6.74 1.51
CA SER A 503 1.46 -7.05 2.32
C SER A 503 0.56 -5.82 2.52
N ALA A 504 1.15 -4.65 2.74
CA ALA A 504 0.43 -3.37 2.78
C ALA A 504 -0.34 -3.14 1.47
N GLY A 505 0.30 -3.38 0.32
CA GLY A 505 -0.33 -3.29 -1.00
C GLY A 505 -1.56 -4.19 -1.17
N LEU A 506 -1.51 -5.42 -0.67
CA LEU A 506 -2.67 -6.33 -0.65
C LEU A 506 -3.81 -5.81 0.25
N GLY A 507 -3.48 -5.02 1.27
CA GLY A 507 -4.41 -4.35 2.18
C GLY A 507 -4.98 -3.04 1.65
N LEU A 508 -4.87 -2.74 0.35
CA LEU A 508 -5.28 -1.50 -0.31
C LEU A 508 -4.43 -0.27 0.07
N ILE A 509 -3.14 -0.45 0.32
CA ILE A 509 -2.15 0.63 0.42
C ILE A 509 -1.21 0.59 -0.80
N PRO A 510 -1.72 0.83 -2.01
CA PRO A 510 -0.92 0.66 -3.24
C PRO A 510 0.17 1.73 -3.41
N PHE A 511 0.03 2.84 -2.70
CA PHE A 511 0.97 3.96 -2.67
C PHE A 511 1.58 4.04 -1.27
N SER A 512 2.73 3.40 -1.12
CA SER A 512 3.45 3.34 0.15
C SER A 512 4.94 3.64 -0.05
N SER A 513 5.59 4.04 1.03
CA SER A 513 7.04 4.17 1.17
C SER A 513 7.51 3.31 2.34
N CYS A 514 8.80 3.04 2.41
CA CYS A 514 9.47 2.82 3.69
C CYS A 514 10.37 4.04 3.97
N ASP A 515 10.94 4.13 5.17
CA ASP A 515 12.04 5.05 5.43
C ASP A 515 13.29 4.47 4.78
N ILE A 516 13.58 4.95 3.56
CA ILE A 516 14.75 4.50 2.80
C ILE A 516 15.99 4.90 3.58
N THR A 517 16.87 3.99 3.82
CA THR A 517 18.04 4.00 4.70
C THR A 517 17.79 3.54 6.14
N GLY A 518 16.53 3.34 6.54
CA GLY A 518 16.13 3.12 7.93
C GLY A 518 16.06 4.44 8.72
N TYR A 519 15.07 4.57 9.58
CA TYR A 519 14.85 5.77 10.38
C TYR A 519 15.77 5.83 11.60
N CYS A 520 15.79 4.77 12.40
CA CYS A 520 16.49 4.72 13.67
C CYS A 520 17.93 4.25 13.53
N GLY A 521 18.81 4.82 14.32
CA GLY A 521 20.20 4.36 14.56
C GLY A 521 21.25 5.35 14.12
N ASP A 522 22.32 5.45 14.90
CA ASP A 522 23.43 6.38 14.64
C ASP A 522 24.30 5.90 13.46
N ILE A 523 24.72 6.85 12.64
CA ILE A 523 25.67 6.63 11.54
C ILE A 523 27.02 7.18 11.96
N GLU A 524 27.83 6.34 12.60
CA GLU A 524 29.18 6.72 13.04
C GLU A 524 30.22 6.71 11.90
N ASP A 525 30.05 5.83 10.91
CA ASP A 525 30.97 5.66 9.78
C ASP A 525 30.23 5.56 8.45
N TYR A 526 30.07 6.68 7.76
CA TYR A 526 29.41 6.77 6.46
C TYR A 526 30.01 5.89 5.36
N PRO A 527 31.35 5.81 5.20
CA PRO A 527 31.99 4.86 4.30
C PRO A 527 31.66 3.38 4.58
N ALA A 528 31.60 2.96 5.86
CA ALA A 528 31.23 1.59 6.22
C ALA A 528 29.78 1.27 5.87
N MET A 529 28.90 2.26 5.88
CA MET A 529 27.48 2.12 5.53
C MET A 529 27.21 2.22 4.01
N ALA A 530 28.18 2.55 3.18
CA ALA A 530 28.00 2.87 1.76
C ALA A 530 27.37 1.71 0.96
N GLU A 531 27.68 0.44 1.27
CA GLU A 531 27.07 -0.71 0.59
C GLU A 531 25.59 -0.85 0.98
N LEU A 532 25.26 -0.80 2.27
CA LEU A 532 23.88 -0.89 2.76
C LEU A 532 23.05 0.27 2.21
N TYR A 533 23.57 1.50 2.27
CA TYR A 533 22.93 2.68 1.69
C TYR A 533 22.63 2.48 0.20
N THR A 534 23.60 2.02 -0.58
CA THR A 534 23.40 1.76 -2.01
C THR A 534 22.24 0.77 -2.25
N ARG A 535 22.19 -0.33 -1.49
CA ARG A 535 21.14 -1.35 -1.62
C ARG A 535 19.77 -0.83 -1.18
N TRP A 536 19.72 0.00 -0.15
CA TRP A 536 18.50 0.70 0.24
C TRP A 536 17.96 1.61 -0.87
N ILE A 537 18.81 2.43 -1.49
CA ILE A 537 18.38 3.32 -2.57
C ILE A 537 17.96 2.53 -3.81
N GLN A 538 18.64 1.43 -4.14
CA GLN A 538 18.25 0.53 -5.23
C GLN A 538 16.85 -0.06 -5.00
N PHE A 539 16.54 -0.51 -3.79
CA PHE A 539 15.18 -0.96 -3.44
C PHE A 539 14.20 0.22 -3.42
N GLY A 540 14.57 1.31 -2.76
CA GLY A 540 13.74 2.51 -2.59
C GLY A 540 13.30 3.16 -3.91
N ALA A 541 14.08 3.02 -4.98
CA ALA A 541 13.71 3.49 -6.31
C ALA A 541 12.44 2.79 -6.87
N PHE A 542 12.11 1.60 -6.36
CA PHE A 542 10.91 0.85 -6.71
C PHE A 542 9.77 1.00 -5.69
N ASN A 543 9.95 1.77 -4.63
CA ASN A 543 8.82 2.14 -3.79
C ASN A 543 7.90 3.07 -4.59
N PRO A 544 6.57 2.89 -4.58
CA PRO A 544 5.65 3.80 -5.25
C PRO A 544 5.87 5.25 -4.84
N LEU A 545 5.96 5.50 -3.53
CA LEU A 545 6.45 6.75 -2.95
C LEU A 545 7.87 6.51 -2.44
N SER A 546 8.84 7.30 -2.86
CA SER A 546 10.25 7.09 -2.51
C SER A 546 10.75 8.25 -1.64
N ARG A 547 10.90 8.01 -0.34
CA ARG A 547 11.36 9.00 0.63
C ARG A 547 12.59 8.48 1.40
N ILE A 548 13.72 9.19 1.28
CA ILE A 548 14.80 9.04 2.24
C ILE A 548 14.37 9.73 3.55
N HIS A 549 14.51 9.01 4.66
CA HIS A 549 14.21 9.57 5.99
C HIS A 549 15.05 8.89 7.06
N HIS A 550 15.60 9.72 7.97
CA HIS A 550 16.43 9.24 9.07
C HIS A 550 16.35 10.22 10.25
N GLU A 551 16.49 9.73 11.47
CA GLU A 551 16.36 10.53 12.69
C GLU A 551 17.57 11.44 12.95
N GLY A 552 17.30 12.52 13.68
CA GLY A 552 18.30 13.34 14.37
C GLY A 552 19.38 13.97 13.50
N ASP A 553 20.59 14.02 14.06
CA ASP A 553 21.75 14.69 13.48
C ASP A 553 22.50 13.87 12.41
N ASN A 554 21.95 12.74 11.97
CA ASN A 554 22.53 11.85 10.97
C ASN A 554 21.98 12.14 9.58
N PRO A 555 22.60 13.01 8.79
CA PRO A 555 22.17 13.29 7.43
C PRO A 555 22.38 12.08 6.51
N VAL A 556 21.46 11.86 5.58
CA VAL A 556 21.45 10.69 4.67
C VAL A 556 21.32 11.06 3.19
N GLU A 557 21.78 12.23 2.82
CA GLU A 557 21.81 12.64 1.41
C GLU A 557 22.82 11.79 0.62
N PRO A 558 22.56 11.51 -0.68
CA PRO A 558 23.35 10.59 -1.49
C PRO A 558 24.87 10.85 -1.52
N TRP A 559 25.29 12.11 -1.39
CA TRP A 559 26.70 12.52 -1.50
C TRP A 559 27.53 12.34 -0.21
N LEU A 560 26.92 11.86 0.87
CA LEU A 560 27.59 11.70 2.17
C LEU A 560 28.32 10.37 2.30
N PHE A 561 27.88 9.33 1.56
CA PHE A 561 28.37 7.96 1.64
C PHE A 561 29.55 7.65 0.69
N GLY A 562 30.12 8.68 0.09
CA GLY A 562 31.25 8.59 -0.83
C GLY A 562 30.87 8.50 -2.31
N PRO A 563 31.82 8.74 -3.22
CA PRO A 563 31.53 8.97 -4.64
C PRO A 563 30.95 7.75 -5.37
N GLU A 564 31.28 6.52 -4.95
CA GLU A 564 30.70 5.31 -5.55
C GLU A 564 29.22 5.15 -5.14
N ALA A 565 28.90 5.36 -3.85
CA ALA A 565 27.54 5.30 -3.35
C ALA A 565 26.69 6.41 -3.97
N GLU A 566 27.20 7.66 -4.09
CA GLU A 566 26.53 8.77 -4.77
C GLU A 566 26.21 8.43 -6.23
N LYS A 567 27.19 7.88 -6.98
CA LYS A 567 27.00 7.45 -8.37
C LYS A 567 25.91 6.38 -8.49
N ASN A 568 25.94 5.36 -7.63
CA ASN A 568 24.99 4.26 -7.67
C ASN A 568 23.59 4.69 -7.23
N ALA A 569 23.49 5.54 -6.22
CA ALA A 569 22.23 6.15 -5.79
C ALA A 569 21.62 7.02 -6.91
N LYS A 570 22.42 7.88 -7.54
CA LYS A 570 21.96 8.67 -8.67
C LYS A 570 21.43 7.79 -9.81
N ALA A 571 22.14 6.71 -10.17
CA ALA A 571 21.70 5.82 -11.25
C ALA A 571 20.37 5.11 -10.90
N ALA A 572 20.16 4.70 -9.64
CA ALA A 572 18.92 4.09 -9.19
C ALA A 572 17.75 5.10 -9.19
N ILE A 573 17.98 6.33 -8.74
CA ILE A 573 16.98 7.40 -8.77
C ILE A 573 16.64 7.76 -10.22
N GLU A 574 17.64 7.92 -11.10
CA GLU A 574 17.42 8.18 -12.52
C GLU A 574 16.62 7.08 -13.22
N LEU A 575 16.80 5.81 -12.82
CA LEU A 575 15.99 4.70 -13.33
C LEU A 575 14.50 4.87 -12.96
N LYS A 576 14.20 5.29 -11.72
CA LYS A 576 12.82 5.63 -11.31
C LYS A 576 12.22 6.71 -12.20
N TYR A 577 12.97 7.79 -12.46
CA TYR A 577 12.48 8.89 -13.31
C TYR A 577 12.28 8.44 -14.76
N ARG A 578 13.17 7.61 -15.30
CA ARG A 578 12.94 7.02 -16.63
C ARG A 578 11.66 6.19 -16.71
N LEU A 579 11.30 5.48 -15.63
CA LEU A 579 10.12 4.64 -15.54
C LEU A 579 8.83 5.40 -15.16
N LEU A 580 8.85 6.72 -14.95
CA LEU A 580 7.66 7.47 -14.52
C LEU A 580 6.44 7.28 -15.42
N PRO A 581 6.49 7.22 -16.76
CA PRO A 581 5.31 6.93 -17.58
C PRO A 581 4.71 5.54 -17.29
N TYR A 582 5.57 4.56 -17.01
CA TYR A 582 5.18 3.22 -16.58
C TYR A 582 4.52 3.25 -15.18
N ILE A 583 5.20 3.86 -14.21
CA ILE A 583 4.73 3.99 -12.83
C ILE A 583 3.38 4.72 -12.78
N TYR A 584 3.24 5.81 -13.52
CA TYR A 584 2.02 6.61 -13.55
C TYR A 584 0.84 5.87 -14.19
N THR A 585 1.09 5.05 -15.20
CA THR A 585 0.07 4.17 -15.78
C THR A 585 -0.41 3.13 -14.76
N TYR A 586 0.50 2.54 -13.97
CA TYR A 586 0.14 1.62 -12.89
C TYR A 586 -0.49 2.32 -11.69
N ALA A 587 -0.18 3.60 -11.44
CA ALA A 587 -0.90 4.40 -10.47
C ALA A 587 -2.38 4.57 -10.86
N ARG A 588 -2.67 4.74 -12.15
CA ARG A 588 -4.04 4.73 -12.65
C ARG A 588 -4.71 3.37 -12.50
N GLU A 589 -4.03 2.26 -12.78
CA GLU A 589 -4.58 0.93 -12.54
C GLU A 589 -4.90 0.72 -11.04
N ALA A 590 -4.02 1.16 -10.14
CA ALA A 590 -4.25 1.08 -8.70
C ALA A 590 -5.50 1.89 -8.27
N TYR A 591 -5.69 3.09 -8.79
CA TYR A 591 -6.91 3.87 -8.59
C TYR A 591 -8.16 3.15 -9.11
N ASP A 592 -8.09 2.58 -10.32
CA ASP A 592 -9.25 1.93 -10.94
C ASP A 592 -9.63 0.60 -10.26
N THR A 593 -8.66 -0.17 -9.74
CA THR A 593 -8.83 -1.57 -9.34
C THR A 593 -8.39 -1.92 -7.92
N GLY A 594 -7.61 -1.06 -7.26
CA GLY A 594 -6.96 -1.35 -5.97
C GLY A 594 -5.70 -2.21 -6.08
N LEU A 595 -5.32 -2.67 -7.27
CA LEU A 595 -4.13 -3.51 -7.44
C LEU A 595 -2.85 -2.71 -7.18
N PRO A 596 -1.92 -3.21 -6.34
CA PRO A 596 -0.70 -2.49 -6.03
C PRO A 596 0.27 -2.43 -7.22
N ILE A 597 1.14 -1.41 -7.22
CA ILE A 597 2.25 -1.29 -8.19
C ILE A 597 3.33 -2.33 -7.87
N MET A 598 3.73 -2.44 -6.60
CA MET A 598 4.57 -3.53 -6.09
C MET A 598 3.69 -4.75 -5.81
N ARG A 599 3.96 -5.87 -6.50
CA ARG A 599 3.11 -7.08 -6.46
C ARG A 599 3.90 -8.28 -5.97
N PRO A 600 3.42 -9.05 -4.97
CA PRO A 600 3.97 -10.37 -4.73
C PRO A 600 3.74 -11.25 -5.97
N LEU A 601 4.65 -12.18 -6.22
CA LEU A 601 4.61 -12.99 -7.46
C LEU A 601 3.33 -13.78 -7.60
N PHE A 602 2.76 -14.30 -6.50
CA PHE A 602 1.53 -15.09 -6.53
C PHE A 602 0.29 -14.29 -7.00
N LEU A 603 0.33 -12.95 -6.96
CA LEU A 603 -0.76 -12.13 -7.48
C LEU A 603 -0.93 -12.28 -9.00
N GLU A 604 0.17 -12.48 -9.71
CA GLU A 604 0.19 -12.73 -11.16
C GLU A 604 0.29 -14.24 -11.51
N TYR A 605 0.85 -15.06 -10.60
CA TYR A 605 1.06 -16.50 -10.75
C TYR A 605 0.43 -17.30 -9.61
N PRO A 606 -0.92 -17.26 -9.45
CA PRO A 606 -1.60 -17.79 -8.26
C PRO A 606 -1.58 -19.32 -8.14
N MET A 607 -1.20 -20.04 -9.20
CA MET A 607 -1.10 -21.51 -9.19
C MET A 607 0.33 -22.01 -8.95
N ASP A 608 1.30 -21.12 -8.91
CA ASP A 608 2.70 -21.44 -8.68
C ASP A 608 3.04 -21.28 -7.19
N MET A 609 3.11 -22.39 -6.48
CA MET A 609 3.32 -22.40 -5.02
C MET A 609 4.72 -21.92 -4.59
N GLU A 610 5.72 -21.98 -5.46
CA GLU A 610 7.05 -21.41 -5.17
C GLU A 610 6.96 -19.89 -4.91
N THR A 611 6.00 -19.23 -5.55
CA THR A 611 5.79 -17.79 -5.42
C THR A 611 5.28 -17.37 -4.03
N PHE A 612 4.77 -18.30 -3.21
CA PHE A 612 4.26 -18.03 -1.87
C PHE A 612 5.36 -17.73 -0.86
N SER A 613 6.59 -18.16 -1.15
CA SER A 613 7.77 -18.00 -0.28
C SER A 613 8.83 -17.06 -0.86
N THR A 614 8.52 -16.25 -1.87
CA THR A 614 9.46 -15.33 -2.53
C THR A 614 9.45 -13.93 -1.87
N ASP A 615 9.75 -13.85 -0.56
CA ASP A 615 9.67 -12.61 0.23
C ASP A 615 10.65 -11.50 -0.18
N ALA A 616 11.72 -11.83 -0.88
CA ALA A 616 12.82 -10.90 -1.22
C ALA A 616 12.88 -10.51 -2.71
N GLN A 617 11.75 -10.63 -3.41
CA GLN A 617 11.57 -10.23 -4.80
C GLN A 617 10.10 -9.96 -5.09
N PHE A 618 9.82 -9.16 -6.11
CA PHE A 618 8.46 -8.75 -6.45
C PHE A 618 8.33 -8.38 -7.92
N LEU A 619 7.10 -8.32 -8.41
CA LEU A 619 6.78 -7.67 -9.67
C LEU A 619 6.50 -6.18 -9.43
N PHE A 620 7.05 -5.35 -10.29
CA PHE A 620 6.75 -3.92 -10.38
C PHE A 620 5.89 -3.70 -11.64
N GLY A 621 4.61 -3.48 -11.46
CA GLY A 621 3.61 -3.72 -12.51
C GLY A 621 3.45 -5.22 -12.79
N ARG A 622 3.25 -5.60 -14.06
CA ARG A 622 3.12 -6.99 -14.50
C ARG A 622 4.34 -7.49 -15.27
N GLU A 623 5.15 -6.57 -15.77
CA GLU A 623 6.19 -6.83 -16.75
C GLU A 623 7.59 -6.92 -16.16
N LEU A 624 7.84 -6.21 -15.05
CA LEU A 624 9.17 -6.10 -14.44
C LEU A 624 9.26 -6.90 -13.15
N LEU A 625 10.16 -7.88 -13.07
CA LEU A 625 10.52 -8.57 -11.83
C LEU A 625 11.77 -7.90 -11.26
N VAL A 626 11.72 -7.52 -9.98
CA VAL A 626 12.79 -6.84 -9.24
C VAL A 626 13.24 -7.72 -8.08
N ALA A 627 14.55 -7.95 -7.95
CA ALA A 627 15.11 -8.82 -6.92
C ALA A 627 16.20 -8.10 -6.10
N PRO A 628 15.85 -7.30 -5.09
CA PRO A 628 16.78 -6.54 -4.27
C PRO A 628 17.82 -7.42 -3.58
N VAL A 629 19.05 -6.94 -3.48
CA VAL A 629 20.11 -7.60 -2.73
C VAL A 629 20.03 -7.16 -1.27
N VAL A 630 19.71 -8.11 -0.39
CA VAL A 630 19.45 -7.87 1.04
C VAL A 630 20.47 -8.54 1.95
N LYS A 631 21.67 -8.85 1.43
CA LYS A 631 22.74 -9.49 2.18
C LYS A 631 24.05 -8.76 1.98
N LYS A 632 24.71 -8.40 3.08
CA LYS A 632 26.03 -7.73 3.09
C LYS A 632 27.06 -8.51 2.27
N GLY A 633 27.80 -7.81 1.43
CA GLY A 633 28.88 -8.36 0.60
C GLY A 633 28.44 -9.22 -0.59
N ALA A 634 27.14 -9.46 -0.77
CA ALA A 634 26.65 -10.27 -1.88
C ALA A 634 26.84 -9.56 -3.23
N ARG A 635 27.38 -10.32 -4.19
CA ARG A 635 27.55 -9.88 -5.60
C ARG A 635 26.83 -10.81 -6.58
N THR A 636 26.09 -11.76 -6.04
CA THR A 636 25.14 -12.61 -6.76
C THR A 636 23.82 -12.67 -5.98
N LYS A 637 22.72 -12.93 -6.68
CA LYS A 637 21.39 -13.10 -6.11
C LYS A 637 20.76 -14.36 -6.67
N ASN A 638 20.15 -15.17 -5.81
CA ASN A 638 19.28 -16.25 -6.23
C ASN A 638 17.89 -15.72 -6.45
N VAL A 639 17.31 -15.91 -7.63
CA VAL A 639 16.05 -15.34 -8.07
C VAL A 639 15.15 -16.46 -8.60
N TYR A 640 13.91 -16.51 -8.15
CA TYR A 640 12.88 -17.34 -8.76
C TYR A 640 12.24 -16.61 -9.93
N LEU A 641 12.29 -17.21 -11.11
CA LEU A 641 11.62 -16.71 -12.31
C LEU A 641 10.38 -17.56 -12.55
N PRO A 642 9.16 -16.98 -12.42
CA PRO A 642 7.92 -17.71 -12.70
C PRO A 642 7.78 -18.09 -14.18
N GLU A 643 6.71 -18.81 -14.53
CA GLU A 643 6.39 -19.25 -15.92
C GLU A 643 6.59 -18.12 -16.94
N GLY A 644 7.32 -18.44 -18.02
CA GLY A 644 7.57 -17.54 -19.14
C GLY A 644 9.05 -17.46 -19.52
N THR A 645 9.35 -16.54 -20.41
CA THR A 645 10.73 -16.18 -20.79
C THR A 645 11.04 -14.81 -20.22
N TRP A 646 12.18 -14.70 -19.55
CA TRP A 646 12.63 -13.49 -18.87
C TRP A 646 13.92 -12.98 -19.48
N ILE A 647 14.03 -11.68 -19.65
CA ILE A 647 15.19 -10.99 -20.21
C ILE A 647 15.80 -10.12 -19.12
N ASP A 648 17.10 -10.23 -18.88
CA ASP A 648 17.80 -9.34 -17.98
C ASP A 648 17.63 -7.88 -18.44
N TYR A 649 16.96 -7.08 -17.59
CA TYR A 649 16.64 -5.69 -17.95
C TYR A 649 17.88 -4.78 -17.94
N ASN A 650 18.94 -5.14 -17.22
CA ASN A 650 20.17 -4.34 -17.16
C ASN A 650 20.98 -4.44 -18.45
N ASN A 651 21.11 -5.63 -19.03
CA ASN A 651 21.87 -5.84 -20.28
C ASN A 651 20.98 -6.06 -21.51
N LYS A 652 19.70 -6.44 -21.32
CA LYS A 652 18.70 -6.68 -22.36
C LYS A 652 19.08 -7.74 -23.42
N GLN A 653 20.05 -8.57 -23.12
CA GLN A 653 20.59 -9.61 -24.03
C GLN A 653 20.49 -11.01 -23.42
N THR A 654 20.70 -11.13 -22.10
CA THR A 654 20.64 -12.43 -21.42
C THR A 654 19.18 -12.86 -21.22
N VAL A 655 18.88 -14.06 -21.67
CA VAL A 655 17.53 -14.64 -21.64
C VAL A 655 17.51 -15.84 -20.72
N TYR A 656 16.48 -15.93 -19.89
CA TYR A 656 16.25 -17.01 -18.92
C TYR A 656 14.90 -17.67 -19.19
N THR A 657 14.85 -18.99 -19.01
CA THR A 657 13.59 -19.73 -18.96
C THR A 657 13.02 -19.65 -17.53
N GLY A 658 11.72 -19.47 -17.40
CA GLY A 658 11.04 -19.44 -16.10
C GLY A 658 10.82 -20.83 -15.47
N GLU A 659 10.00 -20.88 -14.42
CA GLU A 659 9.70 -22.01 -13.54
C GLU A 659 10.94 -22.58 -12.85
N GLN A 660 11.90 -21.73 -12.49
CA GLN A 660 13.13 -22.16 -11.83
C GLN A 660 13.81 -21.05 -11.02
N TRP A 661 14.58 -21.48 -10.04
CA TRP A 661 15.57 -20.65 -9.38
C TRP A 661 16.82 -20.51 -10.24
N THR A 662 17.30 -19.29 -10.37
CA THR A 662 18.55 -18.97 -11.07
C THR A 662 19.43 -18.05 -10.26
N THR A 663 20.75 -18.25 -10.32
CA THR A 663 21.71 -17.35 -9.69
C THR A 663 22.20 -16.36 -10.74
N VAL A 664 22.08 -15.08 -10.42
CA VAL A 664 22.47 -13.99 -11.33
C VAL A 664 23.51 -13.08 -10.67
N ASP A 665 24.30 -12.39 -11.49
CA ASP A 665 25.21 -11.37 -11.02
C ASP A 665 24.44 -10.17 -10.44
N ALA A 666 24.93 -9.65 -9.34
CA ALA A 666 24.36 -8.52 -8.62
C ALA A 666 25.46 -7.54 -8.17
N PRO A 667 26.16 -6.90 -9.12
CA PRO A 667 27.17 -5.91 -8.78
C PRO A 667 26.55 -4.76 -7.99
N LEU A 668 27.38 -4.02 -7.24
CA LEU A 668 26.89 -2.90 -6.42
C LEU A 668 26.28 -1.77 -7.26
N SER A 669 26.67 -1.68 -8.53
CA SER A 669 26.20 -0.64 -9.46
C SER A 669 24.77 -0.84 -9.98
N SER A 670 24.14 -2.00 -9.75
CA SER A 670 22.80 -2.30 -10.26
C SER A 670 21.99 -3.22 -9.36
N ILE A 671 20.68 -3.17 -9.49
CA ILE A 671 19.75 -4.11 -8.91
C ILE A 671 19.37 -5.16 -9.97
N PRO A 672 19.32 -6.46 -9.65
CA PRO A 672 18.83 -7.48 -10.56
C PRO A 672 17.37 -7.23 -10.93
N MET A 673 17.12 -7.10 -12.24
CA MET A 673 15.80 -6.85 -12.82
C MET A 673 15.60 -7.68 -14.07
N PHE A 674 14.38 -8.14 -14.28
CA PHE A 674 14.01 -8.93 -15.44
C PHE A 674 12.73 -8.41 -16.04
N VAL A 675 12.68 -8.34 -17.36
CA VAL A 675 11.46 -8.05 -18.09
C VAL A 675 10.91 -9.33 -18.73
N LYS A 676 9.61 -9.52 -18.60
CA LYS A 676 8.94 -10.67 -19.25
C LYS A 676 8.92 -10.47 -20.76
N GLN A 677 9.24 -11.49 -21.53
CA GLN A 677 9.05 -11.48 -22.99
C GLN A 677 7.56 -11.25 -23.31
N GLY A 678 7.27 -10.48 -24.34
CA GLY A 678 5.92 -10.03 -24.62
C GLY A 678 5.51 -8.76 -23.88
N SER A 679 6.48 -7.91 -23.48
CA SER A 679 6.24 -6.68 -22.73
C SER A 679 6.57 -5.42 -23.53
N ILE A 680 5.92 -4.31 -23.16
CA ILE A 680 6.22 -2.95 -23.62
C ILE A 680 6.37 -2.07 -22.38
N ILE A 681 7.53 -1.41 -22.23
CA ILE A 681 7.84 -0.54 -21.10
C ILE A 681 7.97 0.90 -21.59
N PRO A 682 7.04 1.79 -21.26
CA PRO A 682 7.21 3.21 -21.57
C PRO A 682 8.25 3.85 -20.65
N THR A 683 9.13 4.63 -21.22
CA THR A 683 10.18 5.37 -20.52
C THR A 683 10.30 6.80 -21.05
N MET A 684 10.95 7.67 -20.29
CA MET A 684 11.21 9.05 -20.67
C MET A 684 12.66 9.44 -20.34
N PRO A 685 13.17 10.55 -20.92
CA PRO A 685 14.46 11.12 -20.53
C PRO A 685 14.47 11.46 -19.04
N VAL A 686 15.63 11.33 -18.40
CA VAL A 686 15.83 11.77 -17.02
C VAL A 686 15.62 13.28 -16.92
N MET A 687 14.89 13.69 -15.90
CA MET A 687 14.64 15.09 -15.53
C MET A 687 15.02 15.29 -14.07
N ASN A 688 15.35 16.52 -13.68
CA ASN A 688 15.66 16.85 -12.28
C ASN A 688 14.42 16.77 -11.35
N TYR A 689 13.22 16.93 -11.93
CA TYR A 689 11.92 16.79 -11.27
C TYR A 689 10.84 16.48 -12.31
N THR A 690 9.70 15.98 -11.88
CA THR A 690 8.65 15.36 -12.76
C THR A 690 8.07 16.28 -13.84
N HIS A 691 8.06 17.59 -13.63
CA HIS A 691 7.51 18.57 -14.57
C HIS A 691 8.55 19.59 -15.04
N GLU A 692 9.84 19.23 -15.06
CA GLU A 692 10.91 20.12 -15.50
C GLU A 692 10.71 20.56 -16.95
N LYS A 693 10.31 19.64 -17.79
CA LYS A 693 10.06 19.88 -19.23
C LYS A 693 9.05 18.88 -19.79
N PRO A 694 8.45 19.13 -20.96
CA PRO A 694 7.64 18.12 -21.63
C PRO A 694 8.39 16.82 -21.87
N VAL A 695 7.70 15.68 -21.80
CA VAL A 695 8.29 14.37 -22.07
C VAL A 695 8.64 14.22 -23.54
N TYR A 696 9.95 14.23 -23.83
CA TYR A 696 10.44 14.27 -25.20
C TYR A 696 11.83 13.62 -25.36
N PRO A 697 11.96 12.50 -26.11
CA PRO A 697 10.89 11.68 -26.67
C PRO A 697 10.20 10.84 -25.60
N LEU A 698 8.97 10.40 -25.88
CA LEU A 698 8.37 9.30 -25.15
C LEU A 698 8.86 8.00 -25.79
N THR A 699 9.56 7.19 -25.03
CA THR A 699 10.19 5.95 -25.53
C THR A 699 9.41 4.72 -25.09
N PHE A 700 9.24 3.75 -25.96
CA PHE A 700 8.68 2.43 -25.67
C PHE A 700 9.75 1.37 -25.92
N GLU A 701 10.19 0.72 -24.86
CA GLU A 701 11.05 -0.46 -24.94
C GLU A 701 10.17 -1.68 -25.20
N VAL A 702 10.29 -2.28 -26.38
CA VAL A 702 9.45 -3.39 -26.83
C VAL A 702 10.26 -4.68 -26.81
N PHE A 703 9.78 -5.64 -26.04
CA PHE A 703 10.31 -6.99 -25.94
C PHE A 703 9.31 -7.94 -26.61
N PRO A 704 9.46 -8.24 -27.90
CA PRO A 704 8.45 -8.95 -28.68
C PRO A 704 8.10 -10.30 -28.06
N ALA A 705 6.82 -10.67 -28.14
CA ALA A 705 6.33 -11.97 -27.72
C ALA A 705 6.84 -13.10 -28.63
N GLN A 706 6.51 -14.34 -28.34
CA GLN A 706 6.74 -15.48 -29.25
C GLN A 706 5.91 -15.34 -30.52
N GLU A 707 6.32 -16.02 -31.58
CA GLU A 707 5.59 -16.01 -32.85
C GLU A 707 4.12 -16.36 -32.66
N GLY A 708 3.24 -15.56 -33.24
CA GLY A 708 1.78 -15.71 -33.15
C GLY A 708 1.18 -15.05 -31.90
N ALA A 709 1.99 -14.50 -30.98
CA ALA A 709 1.54 -13.81 -29.78
C ALA A 709 1.78 -12.30 -29.87
N GLN A 710 1.29 -11.56 -28.85
CA GLN A 710 1.34 -10.10 -28.81
C GLN A 710 1.93 -9.60 -27.49
N ALA A 711 2.69 -8.50 -27.56
CA ALA A 711 2.99 -7.60 -26.44
C ALA A 711 2.00 -6.43 -26.49
N ALA A 712 1.45 -6.03 -25.35
CA ALA A 712 0.49 -4.93 -25.31
C ALA A 712 0.71 -4.06 -24.06
N PHE A 713 0.52 -2.75 -24.23
CA PHE A 713 0.52 -1.79 -23.12
C PHE A 713 -0.41 -0.62 -23.46
N THR A 714 -1.14 -0.11 -22.49
CA THR A 714 -1.98 1.07 -22.66
C THR A 714 -1.45 2.18 -21.77
N LEU A 715 -0.79 3.16 -22.39
CA LEU A 715 -0.25 4.32 -21.69
C LEU A 715 -1.38 5.22 -21.20
N TYR A 716 -1.29 5.67 -19.95
CA TYR A 716 -2.19 6.65 -19.34
C TYR A 716 -1.50 8.01 -19.16
N GLU A 717 -2.20 9.09 -19.51
CA GLU A 717 -1.72 10.46 -19.33
C GLU A 717 -2.88 11.39 -18.95
N ASP A 718 -2.62 12.30 -18.01
CA ASP A 718 -3.49 13.40 -17.58
C ASP A 718 -2.64 14.60 -17.15
N GLU A 719 -3.26 15.64 -16.59
CA GLU A 719 -2.58 16.84 -16.12
C GLU A 719 -1.60 16.57 -14.97
N GLY A 720 -1.93 15.67 -14.06
CA GLY A 720 -1.05 15.17 -13.00
C GLY A 720 -1.22 15.80 -11.63
N GLU A 721 -1.84 16.95 -11.49
CA GLU A 721 -2.03 17.65 -10.20
C GLU A 721 -3.49 18.01 -9.88
N ASP A 722 -4.37 17.99 -10.88
CA ASP A 722 -5.81 18.31 -10.73
C ASP A 722 -6.69 17.07 -10.52
N LEU A 723 -7.98 17.27 -10.32
CA LEU A 723 -8.99 16.22 -10.18
C LEU A 723 -9.63 15.81 -11.53
N GLY A 724 -9.07 16.21 -12.64
CA GLY A 724 -9.54 15.85 -13.99
C GLY A 724 -9.69 14.35 -14.21
N TYR A 725 -8.82 13.54 -13.59
CA TYR A 725 -8.88 12.07 -13.66
C TYR A 725 -10.21 11.48 -13.14
N GLN A 726 -10.93 12.17 -12.26
CA GLN A 726 -12.25 11.78 -11.76
C GLN A 726 -13.39 12.19 -12.71
N ARG A 727 -13.12 13.13 -13.62
CA ARG A 727 -14.07 13.67 -14.61
C ARG A 727 -13.83 13.14 -16.03
N ASP A 728 -13.07 12.06 -16.16
CA ASP A 728 -12.60 11.46 -17.42
C ASP A 728 -11.73 12.41 -18.29
N GLU A 729 -11.09 13.40 -17.66
CA GLU A 729 -10.16 14.33 -18.33
C GLU A 729 -8.75 13.73 -18.40
N PHE A 730 -8.60 12.72 -19.23
CA PHE A 730 -7.35 11.99 -19.48
C PHE A 730 -7.34 11.37 -20.88
N VAL A 731 -6.19 10.85 -21.29
CA VAL A 731 -6.07 10.03 -22.50
C VAL A 731 -5.40 8.70 -22.19
N LYS A 732 -5.82 7.66 -22.93
CA LYS A 732 -5.19 6.34 -22.98
C LYS A 732 -4.73 6.10 -24.42
N THR A 733 -3.48 5.61 -24.57
CA THR A 733 -2.90 5.28 -25.87
C THR A 733 -2.56 3.78 -25.87
N PRO A 734 -3.39 2.92 -26.52
CA PRO A 734 -3.08 1.50 -26.65
C PRO A 734 -1.96 1.27 -27.66
N ILE A 735 -1.01 0.41 -27.30
CA ILE A 735 0.14 0.02 -28.12
C ILE A 735 0.21 -1.51 -28.13
N ILE A 736 0.27 -2.10 -29.33
CA ILE A 736 0.31 -3.55 -29.50
C ILE A 736 1.46 -3.89 -30.48
N CYS A 737 2.29 -4.86 -30.12
CA CYS A 737 3.29 -5.44 -30.99
C CYS A 737 2.99 -6.93 -31.22
N SER A 738 2.53 -7.27 -32.42
CA SER A 738 2.28 -8.65 -32.84
C SER A 738 3.54 -9.24 -33.46
N THR A 739 3.93 -10.43 -33.03
CA THR A 739 5.06 -11.17 -33.62
C THR A 739 4.58 -12.08 -34.73
N LEU A 740 5.07 -11.83 -35.94
CA LEU A 740 4.76 -12.56 -37.17
C LEU A 740 5.92 -13.49 -37.55
N ALA A 741 5.68 -14.47 -38.41
CA ALA A 741 6.71 -15.40 -38.92
C ALA A 741 7.96 -14.67 -39.52
N ASN A 742 7.77 -13.52 -40.14
CA ASN A 742 8.82 -12.78 -40.83
C ASN A 742 8.98 -11.33 -40.33
N GLY A 743 8.61 -11.03 -39.10
CA GLY A 743 8.76 -9.66 -38.56
C GLY A 743 7.82 -9.33 -37.42
N TYR A 744 7.58 -8.04 -37.27
CA TYR A 744 6.66 -7.49 -36.29
C TYR A 744 5.68 -6.52 -36.93
N GLU A 745 4.44 -6.55 -36.42
CA GLU A 745 3.48 -5.48 -36.65
C GLU A 745 3.27 -4.71 -35.35
N LEU A 746 3.65 -3.44 -35.31
CA LEU A 746 3.45 -2.57 -34.16
C LEU A 746 2.34 -1.56 -34.51
N THR A 747 1.31 -1.53 -33.70
CA THR A 747 0.18 -0.61 -33.83
C THR A 747 0.16 0.34 -32.63
N VAL A 748 0.15 1.64 -32.92
CA VAL A 748 -0.20 2.69 -31.96
C VAL A 748 -1.62 3.11 -32.30
N SER A 749 -2.58 2.76 -31.44
CA SER A 749 -3.99 3.09 -31.67
C SER A 749 -4.25 4.58 -31.42
N ALA A 750 -5.36 5.07 -31.98
CA ALA A 750 -5.85 6.41 -31.66
C ALA A 750 -6.04 6.56 -30.14
N ARG A 751 -5.77 7.76 -29.63
CA ARG A 751 -6.01 8.07 -28.23
C ARG A 751 -7.48 7.93 -27.87
N GLU A 752 -7.73 7.26 -26.76
CA GLU A 752 -9.03 7.16 -26.12
C GLU A 752 -9.10 8.16 -24.96
N GLY A 753 -10.27 8.77 -24.74
CA GLY A 753 -10.49 9.74 -23.65
C GLY A 753 -10.79 11.14 -24.17
N LYS A 754 -10.95 12.08 -23.23
CA LYS A 754 -11.36 13.46 -23.53
C LYS A 754 -10.81 14.44 -22.49
N GLY A 755 -10.96 15.73 -22.73
CA GLY A 755 -10.68 16.79 -21.75
C GLY A 755 -9.22 17.06 -21.45
N TYR A 756 -8.28 16.18 -21.84
CA TYR A 756 -6.85 16.40 -21.70
C TYR A 756 -6.16 16.43 -23.05
N THR A 757 -5.29 17.41 -23.22
CA THR A 757 -4.45 17.54 -24.41
C THR A 757 -3.00 17.28 -24.04
N VAL A 758 -2.41 16.26 -24.66
CA VAL A 758 -0.98 15.94 -24.47
C VAL A 758 -0.13 17.17 -24.85
N PRO A 759 0.77 17.62 -23.97
CA PRO A 759 1.57 18.84 -24.21
C PRO A 759 2.47 18.75 -25.43
N GLY A 760 2.41 19.77 -26.29
CA GLY A 760 3.32 20.06 -27.39
C GLY A 760 3.42 18.99 -28.49
N PRO A 761 4.09 19.27 -29.59
CA PRO A 761 4.51 18.24 -30.53
C PRO A 761 5.60 17.38 -29.89
N ARG A 762 5.49 16.06 -30.00
CA ARG A 762 6.51 15.11 -29.53
C ARG A 762 6.68 13.94 -30.50
N ASN A 763 7.78 13.22 -30.34
CA ASN A 763 8.02 11.96 -31.04
C ASN A 763 7.77 10.77 -30.09
N LEU A 764 7.32 9.66 -30.69
CA LEU A 764 7.36 8.34 -30.11
C LEU A 764 8.61 7.63 -30.64
N LEU A 765 9.43 7.09 -29.72
CA LEU A 765 10.60 6.30 -30.04
C LEU A 765 10.37 4.86 -29.61
N PHE A 766 10.30 3.93 -30.56
CA PHE A 766 10.20 2.51 -30.27
C PHE A 766 11.58 1.87 -30.34
N ARG A 767 12.04 1.28 -29.23
CA ARG A 767 13.26 0.48 -29.15
C ARG A 767 12.85 -0.98 -29.07
N ILE A 768 12.97 -1.68 -30.20
CA ILE A 768 12.50 -3.08 -30.34
C ILE A 768 13.71 -4.00 -30.23
N TYR A 769 13.73 -4.81 -29.17
CA TYR A 769 14.79 -5.79 -28.91
C TYR A 769 14.56 -7.04 -29.76
N SER A 770 15.38 -7.23 -30.78
CA SER A 770 15.23 -8.30 -31.76
C SER A 770 16.59 -8.96 -32.07
N ALA A 771 16.61 -10.28 -32.15
CA ALA A 771 17.82 -11.01 -32.54
C ALA A 771 18.12 -10.93 -34.06
N LYS A 772 17.20 -10.38 -34.87
CA LYS A 772 17.30 -10.35 -36.34
C LYS A 772 17.34 -8.91 -36.85
N ALA A 773 18.24 -8.66 -37.80
CA ALA A 773 18.34 -7.37 -38.48
C ALA A 773 17.11 -7.12 -39.35
N PRO A 774 16.42 -5.98 -39.24
CA PRO A 774 15.35 -5.60 -40.16
C PRO A 774 15.85 -5.46 -41.61
N LYS A 775 15.09 -5.98 -42.54
CA LYS A 775 15.30 -5.75 -43.96
C LYS A 775 14.67 -4.43 -44.41
N GLU A 776 13.47 -4.18 -43.93
CA GLU A 776 12.67 -3.01 -44.31
C GLU A 776 11.69 -2.65 -43.20
N ILE A 777 11.40 -1.38 -43.03
CA ILE A 777 10.35 -0.89 -42.16
C ILE A 777 9.42 0.02 -42.95
N THR A 778 8.13 -0.18 -42.81
CA THR A 778 7.10 0.67 -43.38
C THR A 778 6.20 1.26 -42.30
N VAL A 779 5.77 2.50 -42.51
CA VAL A 779 4.73 3.16 -41.71
C VAL A 779 3.55 3.44 -42.65
N LYS A 780 2.36 2.92 -42.28
CA LYS A 780 1.15 2.98 -43.16
C LYS A 780 1.44 2.50 -44.60
N GLY A 781 2.21 1.44 -44.75
CA GLY A 781 2.59 0.87 -46.02
C GLY A 781 3.65 1.64 -46.82
N LYS A 782 4.14 2.78 -46.31
CA LYS A 782 5.21 3.54 -46.95
C LYS A 782 6.55 3.22 -46.32
N LYS A 783 7.54 2.87 -47.15
CA LYS A 783 8.91 2.60 -46.71
C LYS A 783 9.53 3.84 -46.07
N ILE A 784 10.14 3.68 -44.91
CA ILE A 784 10.81 4.74 -44.18
C ILE A 784 12.34 4.67 -44.31
N LYS A 785 13.00 5.80 -44.11
CA LYS A 785 14.46 5.92 -44.30
C LYS A 785 15.21 5.28 -43.15
N LYS A 786 16.23 4.48 -43.50
CA LYS A 786 17.22 4.00 -42.51
C LYS A 786 18.24 5.11 -42.27
N THR A 787 18.59 5.33 -41.00
CA THR A 787 19.65 6.28 -40.58
C THR A 787 20.64 5.57 -39.64
N LYS A 788 21.68 6.25 -39.20
CA LYS A 788 22.59 5.76 -38.16
C LYS A 788 21.96 5.92 -36.79
N PRO A 789 22.23 5.02 -35.79
CA PRO A 789 21.70 5.15 -34.44
C PRO A 789 21.92 6.54 -33.82
N GLU A 790 23.14 7.09 -33.92
CA GLU A 790 23.50 8.38 -33.36
C GLU A 790 22.64 9.53 -33.92
N ARG A 791 22.35 9.48 -35.25
CA ARG A 791 21.52 10.52 -35.91
C ARG A 791 20.04 10.38 -35.58
N LEU A 792 19.59 9.22 -35.11
CA LEU A 792 18.19 9.01 -34.72
C LEU A 792 17.90 9.66 -33.37
N GLU A 793 18.92 9.80 -32.54
CA GLU A 793 18.84 10.39 -31.18
C GLU A 793 19.30 11.86 -31.18
N GLU A 794 20.10 12.29 -32.17
CA GLU A 794 20.40 13.71 -32.41
C GLU A 794 19.13 14.46 -32.87
N ASP A 795 18.98 15.70 -32.48
CA ASP A 795 17.86 16.59 -32.86
C ASP A 795 16.46 16.18 -32.44
N LEU A 796 16.34 15.30 -31.44
CA LEU A 796 15.02 14.87 -30.94
C LEU A 796 14.17 16.07 -30.46
N GLU A 797 14.80 17.13 -29.95
CA GLU A 797 14.10 18.30 -29.41
C GLU A 797 13.63 19.26 -30.52
N ASN A 798 14.28 19.27 -31.66
CA ASN A 798 14.06 20.25 -32.75
C ASN A 798 13.32 19.68 -33.98
N ASP A 799 13.25 18.33 -34.11
CA ASP A 799 12.63 17.65 -35.24
C ASP A 799 11.52 16.70 -34.83
N THR A 800 10.30 17.20 -34.79
CA THR A 800 9.10 16.41 -34.42
C THR A 800 8.44 15.70 -35.60
N GLU A 801 8.86 15.95 -36.84
CA GLU A 801 8.20 15.41 -38.04
C GLU A 801 8.98 14.29 -38.73
N THR A 802 10.26 14.09 -38.40
CA THR A 802 11.07 13.03 -39.04
C THR A 802 10.59 11.62 -38.67
N VAL A 803 10.33 10.82 -39.71
CA VAL A 803 10.05 9.39 -39.61
C VAL A 803 11.27 8.62 -40.11
N ALA A 804 11.97 7.92 -39.23
CA ALA A 804 13.20 7.22 -39.56
C ALA A 804 13.43 6.02 -38.66
N TRP A 805 14.33 5.13 -39.03
CA TRP A 805 14.71 3.97 -38.23
C TRP A 805 16.21 3.71 -38.28
N SER A 806 16.72 3.01 -37.26
CA SER A 806 18.10 2.54 -37.20
C SER A 806 18.15 1.09 -36.69
N TRP A 807 19.29 0.47 -36.90
CA TRP A 807 19.58 -0.86 -36.37
C TRP A 807 20.99 -0.84 -35.77
N ASP A 808 21.05 -1.09 -34.49
CA ASP A 808 22.29 -1.35 -33.77
C ASP A 808 22.55 -2.84 -33.71
N LYS A 809 23.65 -3.27 -34.34
CA LYS A 809 24.03 -4.68 -34.41
C LYS A 809 24.60 -5.20 -33.10
N GLU A 810 25.26 -4.35 -32.31
CA GLU A 810 25.90 -4.73 -31.06
C GLU A 810 24.87 -5.03 -29.96
N THR A 811 23.86 -4.20 -29.87
CA THR A 811 22.79 -4.33 -28.88
C THR A 811 21.57 -5.12 -29.35
N GLY A 812 21.45 -5.40 -30.66
CA GLY A 812 20.27 -6.04 -31.23
C GLY A 812 19.02 -5.16 -31.20
N VAL A 813 19.16 -3.82 -31.20
CA VAL A 813 18.06 -2.89 -31.07
C VAL A 813 17.67 -2.28 -32.43
N CYS A 814 16.40 -2.43 -32.77
CA CYS A 814 15.77 -1.69 -33.84
C CYS A 814 15.04 -0.48 -33.25
N SER A 815 15.55 0.73 -33.52
CA SER A 815 14.92 1.98 -33.09
C SER A 815 14.10 2.58 -34.22
N VAL A 816 12.84 2.94 -33.96
CA VAL A 816 11.92 3.57 -34.91
C VAL A 816 11.36 4.84 -34.29
N ARG A 817 11.53 5.98 -34.97
CA ARG A 817 10.99 7.28 -34.57
C ARG A 817 9.83 7.67 -35.46
N ILE A 818 8.71 8.07 -34.85
CA ILE A 818 7.53 8.61 -35.53
C ILE A 818 6.98 9.82 -34.77
N PRO A 819 6.35 10.81 -35.44
CA PRO A 819 5.59 11.86 -34.78
C PRO A 819 4.43 11.31 -33.97
N ASP A 820 4.19 11.84 -32.78
CA ASP A 820 2.99 11.54 -31.99
C ASP A 820 1.84 12.45 -32.43
N LYS A 821 0.96 11.93 -33.26
CA LYS A 821 -0.22 12.65 -33.79
C LYS A 821 -1.52 12.27 -33.08
N GLY A 822 -1.48 11.36 -32.10
CA GLY A 822 -2.67 10.87 -31.38
C GLY A 822 -3.70 10.15 -32.24
N ILE A 823 -3.29 9.66 -33.42
CA ILE A 823 -4.10 8.95 -34.41
C ILE A 823 -3.51 7.55 -34.65
N ASP A 824 -4.27 6.68 -35.35
CA ASP A 824 -3.80 5.34 -35.69
C ASP A 824 -2.51 5.37 -36.53
N GLU A 825 -1.48 4.69 -36.02
CA GLU A 825 -0.20 4.50 -36.69
C GLU A 825 0.14 3.00 -36.74
N LYS A 826 0.39 2.47 -37.94
CA LYS A 826 0.74 1.07 -38.15
C LYS A 826 2.14 0.95 -38.75
N LEU A 827 3.02 0.27 -38.02
CA LEU A 827 4.40 -0.01 -38.42
C LEU A 827 4.55 -1.49 -38.77
N MET A 828 5.09 -1.80 -39.96
CA MET A 828 5.49 -3.16 -40.33
C MET A 828 7.01 -3.25 -40.36
N ILE A 829 7.57 -4.16 -39.60
CA ILE A 829 9.00 -4.45 -39.52
C ILE A 829 9.23 -5.82 -40.14
N THR A 830 9.89 -5.86 -41.28
CA THR A 830 10.14 -7.10 -42.02
C THR A 830 11.60 -7.52 -41.85
N PHE A 831 11.85 -8.78 -41.50
CA PHE A 831 13.18 -9.35 -41.42
C PHE A 831 13.71 -9.82 -42.76
N LYS A 832 15.06 -9.97 -42.84
CA LYS A 832 15.74 -10.59 -43.97
C LYS A 832 15.51 -12.09 -43.99
#